data_dd7e69c10064a27b62d9196096a68b68
#
_entry.id   dd7e69c10064a27b62d9196096a68b68
#
_cell.length_a   1.000
_cell.length_b   1.000
_cell.length_c   1.000
_cell.angle_alpha   90.00
_cell.angle_beta   90.00
_cell.angle_gamma   90.00
#
_symmetry.space_group_name_H-M   'P 1'
#
loop_
_entity.id
_entity.type
_entity.pdbx_description
1 polymer ?
#
loop_
_entity_poly.entity_id
_entity_poly.type
_entity_poly.pdbx_seq_one_letter_code
_entity_poly.pdbx_strand_id
1 'polypeptide(L)'
;MAEAHQAVAFQFTVTPEGIDLQLSHQALKEIYLSGVRAWKKRCARIRNNIVTGVYPASPSSWLFVALTVVGTMYTRVDPSMGMIGKIKEHLPVKRCLSHQGQNIMSALLFATVLWLALIYMMRQILKTLLSYHGWMFEEHGKASNMTRIWFTMVKIFSGRKPMLYSFQASLPRLPVPTIQDTMQRYLESVRPLMNDEEFHRMEALAKDFEVKLGPRLQWYLKLKSWWATNYVSDWWEEYVYLRGREPIMVNSNYYAMDFLYVTPTPIQAARAGNLTHALLLYRRKLTREEIKPVRLPVPLCSSQWERMFNSTRTPGQETGKTAHLSVRGNCCSYMPRDPRFDTVVPMCSNQFENIFNTTLLCFRIPWGKARKSFFSNGKNRSSLDCVEKAAFFLTLDGDKPGLQVEDPVKSLDAYAKLLLHGKCYDRWFDKSFTLIVFENGKVGLNAEHSWADAPIIGHLWEYVLATDSFQLGYNDQGHCKGDAESTVLSPQRLQWDIPEACQEVISGSLKVAQSLANDVDFHTFPFTKFGKGLIKKCRTSPDAFIQLALQLANFRDKGKFCLTYESSMTRLFREGRTETVRSCTIQSSNFVRAMEDHLSASECLKLFHLAAKTHQHISRLSMAGCGIDRHLFCLYVVSKYLGVHSPFLQEVLSEPWSLSTSQTPLQQVELFDLLNHPEYISCGGGFGPVSDQVASSFCVVSVNYVPF
;
A
#
# COMPACT_ATOMS: atom_id res chain seq x y z
N MET A 1 -3.38 -41.00 -17.06
CA MET A 1 -1.96 -41.12 -17.45
C MET A 1 -1.66 -40.47 -18.84
N ALA A 2 -2.55 -39.74 -19.44
CA ALA A 2 -2.33 -39.13 -20.77
C ALA A 2 -1.91 -37.64 -20.75
N GLU A 3 -1.84 -37.01 -19.59
CA GLU A 3 -1.70 -35.54 -19.50
C GLU A 3 -0.28 -35.03 -19.23
N ALA A 4 0.67 -35.94 -19.05
CA ALA A 4 2.08 -35.60 -18.82
C ALA A 4 2.91 -35.38 -20.10
N HIS A 5 2.35 -35.61 -21.28
CA HIS A 5 3.11 -35.74 -22.51
C HIS A 5 3.55 -34.44 -23.20
N GLN A 6 3.02 -33.27 -22.84
CA GLN A 6 3.36 -32.03 -23.54
C GLN A 6 4.54 -31.24 -22.96
N ALA A 7 5.09 -31.62 -21.81
CA ALA A 7 6.18 -30.92 -21.15
C ALA A 7 7.50 -31.68 -21.06
N VAL A 8 7.61 -32.83 -21.73
CA VAL A 8 8.81 -33.69 -21.63
C VAL A 8 9.81 -33.34 -22.73
N ALA A 9 10.98 -32.86 -22.32
CA ALA A 9 12.07 -32.55 -23.25
C ALA A 9 12.68 -33.82 -23.89
N PHE A 10 12.46 -34.96 -23.29
CA PHE A 10 12.89 -36.27 -23.78
C PHE A 10 11.87 -37.34 -23.39
N GLN A 11 11.68 -38.29 -24.27
CA GLN A 11 10.92 -39.50 -24.03
C GLN A 11 11.89 -40.70 -24.19
N PHE A 12 11.90 -41.61 -23.24
CA PHE A 12 12.63 -42.85 -23.39
C PHE A 12 11.67 -44.03 -23.39
N THR A 13 11.89 -44.94 -24.32
CA THR A 13 11.14 -46.19 -24.42
C THR A 13 12.12 -47.31 -24.20
N VAL A 14 11.82 -48.19 -23.26
CA VAL A 14 12.62 -49.41 -23.02
C VAL A 14 12.05 -50.53 -23.87
N THR A 15 12.84 -51.01 -24.79
CA THR A 15 12.52 -52.15 -25.65
C THR A 15 13.45 -53.34 -25.32
N PRO A 16 13.11 -54.55 -25.71
CA PRO A 16 14.03 -55.71 -25.53
C PRO A 16 15.40 -55.50 -26.21
N GLU A 17 15.47 -54.57 -27.16
CA GLU A 17 16.66 -54.30 -27.98
C GLU A 17 17.52 -53.15 -27.41
N GLY A 18 17.00 -52.41 -26.38
CA GLY A 18 17.68 -51.30 -25.76
C GLY A 18 16.75 -50.16 -25.34
N ILE A 19 17.36 -49.00 -25.02
CA ILE A 19 16.64 -47.77 -24.65
C ILE A 19 16.65 -46.86 -25.87
N ASP A 20 15.44 -46.53 -26.38
CA ASP A 20 15.26 -45.49 -27.40
C ASP A 20 14.97 -44.16 -26.72
N LEU A 21 15.76 -43.12 -27.03
CA LEU A 21 15.70 -41.79 -26.47
C LEU A 21 15.29 -40.76 -27.53
N GLN A 22 14.07 -40.27 -27.46
CA GLN A 22 13.57 -39.20 -28.33
C GLN A 22 13.68 -37.85 -27.67
N LEU A 23 14.42 -36.92 -28.27
CA LEU A 23 14.64 -35.56 -27.83
C LEU A 23 13.75 -34.58 -28.60
N SER A 24 12.90 -33.84 -27.88
CA SER A 24 12.14 -32.75 -28.46
C SER A 24 12.98 -31.47 -28.55
N HIS A 25 13.47 -31.14 -29.74
CA HIS A 25 14.25 -29.92 -30.00
C HIS A 25 13.48 -28.64 -29.62
N GLN A 26 12.17 -28.63 -29.77
CA GLN A 26 11.33 -27.49 -29.42
C GLN A 26 11.26 -27.28 -27.89
N ALA A 27 11.07 -28.36 -27.14
CA ALA A 27 11.07 -28.35 -25.67
C ALA A 27 12.44 -27.94 -25.10
N LEU A 28 13.53 -28.45 -25.69
CA LEU A 28 14.90 -28.07 -25.32
C LEU A 28 15.17 -26.60 -25.58
N LYS A 29 14.74 -26.07 -26.72
CA LYS A 29 14.84 -24.62 -27.06
C LYS A 29 14.06 -23.75 -26.05
N GLU A 30 12.88 -24.18 -25.65
CA GLU A 30 12.08 -23.45 -24.65
C GLU A 30 12.72 -23.48 -23.26
N ILE A 31 13.24 -24.63 -22.82
CA ILE A 31 13.99 -24.75 -21.56
C ILE A 31 15.21 -23.83 -21.57
N TYR A 32 15.98 -23.82 -22.67
CA TYR A 32 17.13 -22.94 -22.83
C TYR A 32 16.73 -21.47 -22.75
N LEU A 33 15.70 -21.03 -23.49
CA LEU A 33 15.20 -19.67 -23.49
C LEU A 33 14.65 -19.27 -22.12
N SER A 34 14.00 -20.19 -21.41
CA SER A 34 13.54 -19.99 -20.03
C SER A 34 14.73 -19.79 -19.09
N GLY A 35 15.78 -20.60 -19.20
CA GLY A 35 17.02 -20.46 -18.46
C GLY A 35 17.69 -19.10 -18.70
N VAL A 36 17.82 -18.69 -19.95
CA VAL A 36 18.38 -17.37 -20.33
C VAL A 36 17.54 -16.22 -19.75
N ARG A 37 16.21 -16.31 -19.82
CA ARG A 37 15.31 -15.31 -19.23
C ARG A 37 15.46 -15.25 -17.71
N ALA A 38 15.52 -16.39 -17.03
CA ALA A 38 15.74 -16.47 -15.59
C ALA A 38 17.09 -15.87 -15.17
N TRP A 39 18.15 -16.17 -15.94
CA TRP A 39 19.47 -15.60 -15.71
C TRP A 39 19.48 -14.08 -15.90
N LYS A 40 18.91 -13.55 -17.01
CA LYS A 40 18.76 -12.11 -17.23
C LYS A 40 18.00 -11.43 -16.08
N LYS A 41 16.94 -12.05 -15.56
CA LYS A 41 16.17 -11.56 -14.40
C LYS A 41 17.04 -11.50 -13.14
N ARG A 42 17.89 -12.53 -12.90
CA ARG A 42 18.82 -12.52 -11.75
C ARG A 42 19.87 -11.42 -11.88
N CYS A 43 20.48 -11.28 -13.05
CA CYS A 43 21.46 -10.22 -13.31
C CYS A 43 20.85 -8.83 -13.13
N ALA A 44 19.62 -8.60 -13.63
CA ALA A 44 18.92 -7.34 -13.43
C ALA A 44 18.68 -7.04 -11.95
N ARG A 45 18.26 -8.03 -11.15
CA ARG A 45 18.08 -7.86 -9.70
C ARG A 45 19.39 -7.55 -8.97
N ILE A 46 20.46 -8.28 -9.28
CA ILE A 46 21.79 -8.02 -8.69
C ILE A 46 22.23 -6.58 -9.02
N ARG A 47 22.11 -6.20 -10.29
CA ARG A 47 22.41 -4.84 -10.73
C ARG A 47 21.57 -3.80 -9.96
N ASN A 48 20.27 -4.00 -9.84
CA ASN A 48 19.37 -3.10 -9.15
C ASN A 48 19.72 -2.98 -7.66
N ASN A 49 19.97 -4.13 -7.01
CA ASN A 49 20.40 -4.15 -5.61
C ASN A 49 21.70 -3.38 -5.39
N ILE A 50 22.65 -3.50 -6.31
CA ILE A 50 23.91 -2.73 -6.25
C ILE A 50 23.61 -1.23 -6.43
N VAL A 51 22.85 -0.85 -7.46
CA VAL A 51 22.53 0.55 -7.75
C VAL A 51 21.76 1.20 -6.60
N THR A 52 20.72 0.55 -6.11
CA THR A 52 19.95 1.00 -4.94
C THR A 52 20.79 0.98 -3.67
N GLY A 53 21.64 -0.05 -3.53
CA GLY A 53 22.54 -0.23 -2.38
C GLY A 53 23.64 0.83 -2.26
N VAL A 54 24.06 1.50 -3.33
CA VAL A 54 25.07 2.57 -3.30
C VAL A 54 24.47 3.97 -3.48
N TYR A 55 23.18 4.09 -3.77
CA TYR A 55 22.51 5.38 -3.92
C TYR A 55 22.71 6.28 -2.68
N PRO A 56 22.93 7.62 -2.83
CA PRO A 56 22.78 8.45 -4.05
C PRO A 56 23.96 8.46 -5.02
N ALA A 57 25.06 7.77 -4.70
CA ALA A 57 26.17 7.59 -5.62
C ALA A 57 25.82 6.61 -6.76
N SER A 58 26.70 6.50 -7.74
CA SER A 58 26.63 5.48 -8.79
C SER A 58 27.77 4.46 -8.61
N PRO A 59 27.60 3.20 -9.05
CA PRO A 59 28.70 2.23 -8.99
C PRO A 59 29.96 2.71 -9.72
N SER A 60 29.81 3.51 -10.79
CA SER A 60 30.94 4.09 -11.53
C SER A 60 31.73 5.13 -10.73
N SER A 61 31.14 5.75 -9.70
CA SER A 61 31.88 6.68 -8.84
C SER A 61 32.97 6.01 -8.02
N TRP A 62 32.85 4.70 -7.74
CA TRP A 62 33.93 3.92 -7.13
C TRP A 62 35.20 3.93 -8.00
N LEU A 63 35.03 3.73 -9.32
CA LEU A 63 36.17 3.75 -10.25
C LEU A 63 36.88 5.12 -10.24
N PHE A 64 36.09 6.20 -10.21
CA PHE A 64 36.63 7.55 -10.11
C PHE A 64 37.47 7.74 -8.83
N VAL A 65 36.94 7.35 -7.66
CA VAL A 65 37.65 7.43 -6.39
C VAL A 65 38.91 6.55 -6.39
N ALA A 66 38.77 5.31 -6.90
CA ALA A 66 39.91 4.39 -6.99
C ALA A 66 41.06 4.93 -7.91
N LEU A 67 40.72 5.45 -9.09
CA LEU A 67 41.67 6.04 -10.00
C LEU A 67 42.33 7.29 -9.41
N THR A 68 41.56 8.12 -8.69
CA THR A 68 42.11 9.31 -8.02
C THR A 68 43.12 8.90 -6.94
N VAL A 69 42.77 7.94 -6.07
CA VAL A 69 43.66 7.47 -4.99
C VAL A 69 44.92 6.81 -5.56
N VAL A 70 44.80 5.96 -6.56
CA VAL A 70 45.94 5.31 -7.20
C VAL A 70 46.81 6.36 -7.95
N GLY A 71 46.16 7.31 -8.64
CA GLY A 71 46.86 8.37 -9.34
C GLY A 71 47.66 9.29 -8.42
N THR A 72 47.11 9.69 -7.28
CA THR A 72 47.82 10.51 -6.28
C THR A 72 49.04 9.79 -5.69
N MET A 73 48.96 8.46 -5.51
CA MET A 73 50.13 7.68 -5.08
C MET A 73 51.25 7.68 -6.12
N TYR A 74 50.94 7.66 -7.42
CA TYR A 74 51.94 7.77 -8.49
C TYR A 74 52.65 9.14 -8.49
N THR A 75 51.96 10.19 -8.07
CA THR A 75 52.53 11.54 -7.88
C THR A 75 53.28 11.73 -6.56
N ARG A 76 53.50 10.65 -5.80
CA ARG A 76 54.14 10.62 -4.46
C ARG A 76 53.42 11.46 -3.41
N VAL A 77 52.12 11.73 -3.59
CA VAL A 77 51.27 12.35 -2.59
C VAL A 77 50.48 11.24 -1.91
N ASP A 78 50.58 11.12 -0.60
CA ASP A 78 49.77 10.16 0.16
C ASP A 78 48.42 10.81 0.56
N PRO A 79 47.30 10.45 -0.12
CA PRO A 79 45.99 11.02 0.21
C PRO A 79 45.37 10.43 1.49
N SER A 80 46.04 9.42 2.08
CA SER A 80 45.48 8.65 3.20
C SER A 80 46.06 9.03 4.57
N MET A 81 46.99 9.99 4.63
CA MET A 81 47.70 10.34 5.87
C MET A 81 48.32 9.11 6.57
N GLY A 82 48.93 8.19 5.78
CA GLY A 82 49.59 6.99 6.30
C GLY A 82 48.69 5.75 6.45
N MET A 83 47.37 5.86 6.21
CA MET A 83 46.45 4.69 6.38
C MET A 83 46.71 3.61 5.35
N ILE A 84 47.08 3.96 4.09
CA ILE A 84 47.44 2.97 3.07
C ILE A 84 48.65 2.15 3.50
N GLY A 85 49.61 2.75 4.16
CA GLY A 85 50.78 2.07 4.73
C GLY A 85 50.35 1.04 5.80
N LYS A 86 49.51 1.43 6.73
CA LYS A 86 48.97 0.54 7.76
C LYS A 86 48.15 -0.62 7.18
N ILE A 87 47.31 -0.36 6.16
CA ILE A 87 46.59 -1.41 5.47
C ILE A 87 47.54 -2.42 4.83
N LYS A 88 48.61 -1.93 4.22
CA LYS A 88 49.65 -2.77 3.59
C LYS A 88 50.32 -3.68 4.62
N GLU A 89 50.60 -3.20 5.83
CA GLU A 89 51.22 -3.99 6.92
C GLU A 89 50.32 -5.15 7.38
N HIS A 90 48.99 -4.99 7.33
CA HIS A 90 48.02 -5.97 7.81
C HIS A 90 47.39 -6.80 6.69
N LEU A 91 47.85 -6.71 5.43
CA LEU A 91 47.33 -7.47 4.31
C LEU A 91 47.57 -9.00 4.50
N PRO A 92 46.53 -9.84 4.54
CA PRO A 92 46.70 -11.28 4.73
C PRO A 92 47.42 -12.01 3.58
N VAL A 93 47.51 -11.36 2.41
CA VAL A 93 48.05 -11.92 1.13
C VAL A 93 49.45 -11.41 0.83
N LYS A 94 50.21 -10.91 1.80
CA LYS A 94 51.57 -10.37 1.62
C LYS A 94 52.52 -11.32 0.86
N ARG A 95 52.39 -12.63 1.09
CA ARG A 95 53.32 -13.63 0.50
C ARG A 95 53.04 -13.95 -0.97
N CYS A 96 51.87 -13.58 -1.49
CA CYS A 96 51.43 -13.92 -2.85
C CYS A 96 51.54 -12.72 -3.84
N LEU A 97 51.78 -11.51 -3.35
CA LEU A 97 51.77 -10.29 -4.18
C LEU A 97 53.13 -9.63 -4.20
N SER A 98 53.54 -9.13 -5.39
CA SER A 98 54.70 -8.24 -5.53
C SER A 98 54.53 -6.96 -4.72
N HIS A 99 55.63 -6.26 -4.43
CA HIS A 99 55.56 -5.01 -3.67
C HIS A 99 54.64 -3.97 -4.30
N GLN A 100 54.63 -3.88 -5.65
CA GLN A 100 53.71 -3.00 -6.40
C GLN A 100 52.27 -3.49 -6.27
N GLY A 101 52.02 -4.81 -6.35
CA GLY A 101 50.70 -5.41 -6.13
C GLY A 101 50.13 -5.13 -4.73
N GLN A 102 50.98 -5.17 -3.70
CA GLN A 102 50.57 -4.80 -2.32
C GLN A 102 50.17 -3.33 -2.22
N ASN A 103 50.93 -2.43 -2.86
CA ASN A 103 50.61 -0.98 -2.89
C ASN A 103 49.26 -0.72 -3.58
N ILE A 104 49.04 -1.31 -4.76
CA ILE A 104 47.80 -1.15 -5.52
C ILE A 104 46.63 -1.74 -4.73
N MET A 105 46.78 -2.92 -4.16
CA MET A 105 45.71 -3.57 -3.35
C MET A 105 45.36 -2.73 -2.14
N SER A 106 46.34 -2.21 -1.41
CA SER A 106 46.12 -1.33 -0.26
C SER A 106 45.41 -0.05 -0.62
N ALA A 107 45.82 0.55 -1.78
CA ALA A 107 45.16 1.74 -2.32
C ALA A 107 43.71 1.48 -2.72
N LEU A 108 43.43 0.35 -3.37
CA LEU A 108 42.04 -0.04 -3.74
C LEU A 108 41.18 -0.31 -2.52
N LEU A 109 41.70 -0.96 -1.48
CA LEU A 109 41.01 -1.16 -0.22
C LEU A 109 40.69 0.17 0.47
N PHE A 110 41.67 1.06 0.57
CA PHE A 110 41.45 2.41 1.11
C PHE A 110 40.41 3.19 0.29
N ALA A 111 40.54 3.19 -1.04
CA ALA A 111 39.56 3.84 -1.93
C ALA A 111 38.16 3.30 -1.77
N THR A 112 38.03 2.00 -1.54
CA THR A 112 36.72 1.36 -1.29
C THR A 112 36.12 1.82 0.03
N VAL A 113 36.90 1.84 1.10
CA VAL A 113 36.45 2.34 2.41
C VAL A 113 36.09 3.83 2.34
N LEU A 114 36.93 4.63 1.70
CA LEU A 114 36.66 6.07 1.48
C LEU A 114 35.37 6.28 0.70
N TRP A 115 35.15 5.53 -0.38
CA TRP A 115 33.95 5.60 -1.19
C TRP A 115 32.69 5.23 -0.39
N LEU A 116 32.73 4.17 0.42
CA LEU A 116 31.63 3.79 1.31
C LEU A 116 31.35 4.87 2.36
N ALA A 117 32.40 5.48 2.93
CA ALA A 117 32.26 6.59 3.87
C ALA A 117 31.60 7.81 3.23
N LEU A 118 31.99 8.14 1.98
CA LEU A 118 31.38 9.24 1.21
C LEU A 118 29.89 8.94 0.94
N ILE A 119 29.53 7.71 0.54
CA ILE A 119 28.12 7.31 0.36
C ILE A 119 27.35 7.48 1.67
N TYR A 120 27.89 6.99 2.76
CA TYR A 120 27.26 7.12 4.07
C TYR A 120 27.02 8.59 4.43
N MET A 121 28.03 9.45 4.24
CA MET A 121 27.92 10.89 4.51
C MET A 121 26.85 11.54 3.61
N MET A 122 26.85 11.26 2.30
CA MET A 122 25.81 11.76 1.39
C MET A 122 24.41 11.33 1.80
N ARG A 123 24.25 10.09 2.27
CA ARG A 123 22.96 9.60 2.79
C ARG A 123 22.51 10.34 4.05
N GLN A 124 23.44 10.63 4.98
CA GLN A 124 23.11 11.39 6.19
C GLN A 124 22.72 12.83 5.84
N ILE A 125 23.43 13.48 4.91
CA ILE A 125 23.07 14.81 4.41
C ILE A 125 21.68 14.77 3.78
N LEU A 126 21.42 13.82 2.87
CA LEU A 126 20.11 13.70 2.23
C LEU A 126 19.00 13.39 3.24
N LYS A 127 19.26 12.55 4.23
CA LYS A 127 18.33 12.24 5.31
C LYS A 127 17.99 13.50 6.14
N THR A 128 18.99 14.31 6.49
CA THR A 128 18.77 15.58 7.20
C THR A 128 17.97 16.57 6.34
N LEU A 129 18.30 16.68 5.06
CA LEU A 129 17.54 17.52 4.13
C LEU A 129 16.08 17.06 4.03
N LEU A 130 15.83 15.75 3.88
CA LEU A 130 14.47 15.19 3.79
C LEU A 130 13.69 15.25 5.12
N SER A 131 14.36 15.49 6.25
CA SER A 131 13.70 15.72 7.56
C SER A 131 13.14 17.13 7.70
N TYR A 132 13.47 18.06 6.80
CA TYR A 132 12.92 19.41 6.83
C TYR A 132 11.53 19.43 6.20
N HIS A 133 10.52 19.77 6.97
CA HIS A 133 9.12 19.83 6.55
C HIS A 133 8.55 21.26 6.56
N GLY A 134 9.36 22.28 6.83
CA GLY A 134 8.91 23.70 6.88
C GLY A 134 8.26 24.16 5.57
N TRP A 135 8.70 23.62 4.43
CA TRP A 135 8.11 23.91 3.11
C TRP A 135 6.60 23.63 3.03
N MET A 136 6.08 22.69 3.83
CA MET A 136 4.65 22.34 3.84
C MET A 136 3.79 23.43 4.46
N PHE A 137 4.37 24.28 5.32
CA PHE A 137 3.65 25.30 6.06
C PHE A 137 3.70 26.67 5.37
N GLU A 138 4.39 26.80 4.26
CA GLU A 138 4.43 28.01 3.45
C GLU A 138 3.14 28.19 2.63
N GLU A 139 2.83 29.44 2.31
CA GLU A 139 1.69 29.74 1.43
C GLU A 139 1.95 29.26 0.01
N HIS A 140 0.90 28.72 -0.61
CA HIS A 140 1.00 28.22 -1.99
C HIS A 140 1.47 29.31 -2.95
N GLY A 141 2.52 29.01 -3.71
CA GLY A 141 3.14 29.94 -4.68
C GLY A 141 4.14 30.96 -4.09
N LYS A 142 4.33 30.99 -2.76
CA LYS A 142 5.25 31.93 -2.09
C LYS A 142 6.36 31.20 -1.35
N ALA A 143 7.13 30.38 -2.09
CA ALA A 143 8.26 29.68 -1.47
C ALA A 143 9.34 30.69 -1.00
N SER A 144 9.75 30.58 0.27
CA SER A 144 10.83 31.35 0.86
C SER A 144 12.19 31.04 0.19
N ASN A 145 13.15 31.94 0.33
CA ASN A 145 14.49 31.69 -0.18
C ASN A 145 15.14 30.45 0.49
N MET A 146 14.86 30.21 1.77
CA MET A 146 15.31 29.02 2.48
C MET A 146 14.77 27.74 1.83
N THR A 147 13.49 27.68 1.53
CA THR A 147 12.88 26.53 0.85
C THR A 147 13.42 26.35 -0.57
N ARG A 148 13.71 27.41 -1.30
CA ARG A 148 14.34 27.33 -2.63
C ARG A 148 15.76 26.75 -2.56
N ILE A 149 16.58 27.23 -1.63
CA ILE A 149 17.92 26.72 -1.37
C ILE A 149 17.85 25.25 -0.96
N TRP A 150 17.01 24.93 0.00
CA TRP A 150 16.78 23.57 0.46
C TRP A 150 16.40 22.62 -0.69
N PHE A 151 15.45 23.02 -1.53
CA PHE A 151 15.01 22.19 -2.67
C PHE A 151 16.13 21.97 -3.69
N THR A 152 16.96 22.99 -3.90
CA THR A 152 18.16 22.87 -4.76
C THR A 152 19.15 21.86 -4.18
N MET A 153 19.40 21.92 -2.86
CA MET A 153 20.26 20.96 -2.17
C MET A 153 19.71 19.54 -2.25
N VAL A 154 18.38 19.35 -2.03
CA VAL A 154 17.73 18.05 -2.22
C VAL A 154 17.94 17.52 -3.64
N LYS A 155 17.82 18.37 -4.67
CA LYS A 155 18.07 17.96 -6.06
C LYS A 155 19.52 17.54 -6.30
N ILE A 156 20.49 18.28 -5.77
CA ILE A 156 21.92 17.97 -5.90
C ILE A 156 22.23 16.61 -5.27
N PHE A 157 21.80 16.38 -4.04
CA PHE A 157 22.09 15.15 -3.30
C PHE A 157 21.22 13.95 -3.70
N SER A 158 20.14 14.15 -4.48
CA SER A 158 19.24 13.07 -4.92
C SER A 158 19.76 12.25 -6.10
N GLY A 159 20.92 12.55 -6.68
CA GLY A 159 21.42 11.84 -7.84
C GLY A 159 20.54 11.99 -9.09
N ARG A 160 21.01 11.47 -10.24
CA ARG A 160 20.36 11.74 -11.53
C ARG A 160 19.18 10.84 -11.89
N LYS A 161 19.19 9.57 -11.50
CA LYS A 161 18.18 8.57 -11.92
C LYS A 161 17.87 7.63 -10.77
N PRO A 162 17.08 8.05 -9.78
CA PRO A 162 16.68 7.16 -8.71
C PRO A 162 15.74 6.08 -9.22
N MET A 163 15.94 4.86 -8.77
CA MET A 163 15.04 3.73 -8.95
C MET A 163 13.97 3.74 -7.84
N LEU A 164 12.95 2.92 -7.95
CA LEU A 164 11.80 2.91 -7.04
C LEU A 164 12.20 2.89 -5.55
N TYR A 165 13.17 2.07 -5.18
CA TYR A 165 13.60 1.90 -3.79
C TYR A 165 14.85 2.70 -3.40
N SER A 166 15.39 3.51 -4.29
CA SER A 166 16.67 4.22 -4.06
C SER A 166 16.66 5.12 -2.82
N PHE A 167 15.53 5.75 -2.52
CA PHE A 167 15.44 6.68 -1.38
C PHE A 167 15.25 5.99 -0.02
N GLN A 168 14.92 4.69 0.03
CA GLN A 168 14.55 4.02 1.27
C GLN A 168 15.58 4.16 2.40
N ALA A 169 16.87 4.10 2.06
CA ALA A 169 17.96 4.26 3.02
C ALA A 169 18.18 5.72 3.48
N SER A 170 17.67 6.70 2.72
CA SER A 170 17.83 8.13 2.97
C SER A 170 16.58 8.82 3.50
N LEU A 171 15.44 8.12 3.55
CA LEU A 171 14.24 8.66 4.17
C LEU A 171 14.43 8.79 5.69
N PRO A 172 13.92 9.88 6.31
CA PRO A 172 13.96 10.04 7.75
C PRO A 172 13.09 8.98 8.45
N ARG A 173 13.40 8.71 9.72
CA ARG A 173 12.52 7.93 10.59
C ARG A 173 11.39 8.82 11.08
N LEU A 174 10.23 8.22 11.34
CA LEU A 174 9.11 8.92 11.96
C LEU A 174 9.55 9.42 13.35
N PRO A 175 9.43 10.73 13.65
CA PRO A 175 9.77 11.27 14.96
C PRO A 175 8.78 10.77 16.02
N VAL A 176 9.25 10.59 17.25
CA VAL A 176 8.38 10.32 18.39
C VAL A 176 8.00 11.67 19.02
N PRO A 177 6.72 12.08 19.01
CA PRO A 177 6.27 13.33 19.62
C PRO A 177 6.58 13.37 21.13
N THR A 178 6.61 14.56 21.73
CA THR A 178 6.70 14.64 23.19
C THR A 178 5.36 14.31 23.84
N ILE A 179 5.37 13.85 25.08
CA ILE A 179 4.13 13.60 25.83
C ILE A 179 3.34 14.90 25.98
N GLN A 180 4.00 15.99 26.35
CA GLN A 180 3.39 17.31 26.54
C GLN A 180 2.67 17.78 25.29
N ASP A 181 3.33 17.77 24.14
CA ASP A 181 2.73 18.15 22.85
C ASP A 181 1.52 17.27 22.49
N THR A 182 1.62 15.96 22.77
CA THR A 182 0.52 15.03 22.51
C THR A 182 -0.66 15.28 23.45
N MET A 183 -0.43 15.52 24.73
CA MET A 183 -1.51 15.81 25.69
C MET A 183 -2.21 17.13 25.37
N GLN A 184 -1.45 18.17 25.09
CA GLN A 184 -2.02 19.46 24.69
C GLN A 184 -2.92 19.34 23.46
N ARG A 185 -2.41 18.74 22.38
CA ARG A 185 -3.17 18.56 21.13
C ARG A 185 -4.36 17.63 21.30
N TYR A 186 -4.23 16.62 22.14
CA TYR A 186 -5.34 15.74 22.48
C TYR A 186 -6.47 16.52 23.14
N LEU A 187 -6.18 17.29 24.19
CA LEU A 187 -7.16 18.09 24.89
C LEU A 187 -7.82 19.14 23.98
N GLU A 188 -7.04 19.81 23.12
CA GLU A 188 -7.60 20.73 22.10
C GLU A 188 -8.56 19.99 21.16
N SER A 189 -8.28 18.74 20.80
CA SER A 189 -9.09 17.97 19.85
C SER A 189 -10.40 17.42 20.45
N VAL A 190 -10.46 17.19 21.76
CA VAL A 190 -11.66 16.67 22.43
C VAL A 190 -12.52 17.77 23.03
N ARG A 191 -11.99 18.99 23.15
CA ARG A 191 -12.74 20.15 23.71
C ARG A 191 -14.13 20.37 23.07
N PRO A 192 -14.31 20.29 21.74
CA PRO A 192 -15.62 20.49 21.13
C PRO A 192 -16.58 19.32 21.33
N LEU A 193 -16.09 18.16 21.82
CA LEU A 193 -16.85 16.93 21.97
C LEU A 193 -17.42 16.73 23.39
N MET A 194 -16.89 17.45 24.38
CA MET A 194 -17.15 17.26 25.81
C MET A 194 -17.77 18.51 26.41
N ASN A 195 -18.63 18.30 27.39
CA ASN A 195 -19.08 19.39 28.27
C ASN A 195 -17.96 19.80 29.25
N ASP A 196 -18.17 20.86 30.05
CA ASP A 196 -17.10 21.38 30.91
C ASP A 196 -16.69 20.40 32.02
N GLU A 197 -17.61 19.64 32.60
CA GLU A 197 -17.31 18.65 33.64
C GLU A 197 -16.50 17.48 33.08
N GLU A 198 -16.93 16.94 31.94
CA GLU A 198 -16.22 15.87 31.24
C GLU A 198 -14.81 16.31 30.81
N PHE A 199 -14.71 17.53 30.29
CA PHE A 199 -13.44 18.08 29.86
C PHE A 199 -12.47 18.29 31.04
N HIS A 200 -12.91 18.86 32.16
CA HIS A 200 -12.05 19.01 33.35
C HIS A 200 -11.60 17.65 33.92
N ARG A 201 -12.48 16.65 33.90
CA ARG A 201 -12.11 15.30 34.28
C ARG A 201 -11.04 14.72 33.35
N MET A 202 -11.21 14.88 32.04
CA MET A 202 -10.23 14.41 31.05
C MET A 202 -8.91 15.16 31.15
N GLU A 203 -8.93 16.46 31.39
CA GLU A 203 -7.75 17.30 31.63
C GLU A 203 -6.97 16.80 32.85
N ALA A 204 -7.65 16.50 33.96
CA ALA A 204 -7.02 15.93 35.14
C ALA A 204 -6.37 14.57 34.87
N LEU A 205 -7.05 13.66 34.12
CA LEU A 205 -6.51 12.37 33.72
C LEU A 205 -5.29 12.52 32.80
N ALA A 206 -5.34 13.43 31.83
CA ALA A 206 -4.23 13.72 30.93
C ALA A 206 -3.02 14.24 31.67
N LYS A 207 -3.21 15.16 32.61
CA LYS A 207 -2.15 15.75 33.44
C LYS A 207 -1.52 14.71 34.39
N ASP A 208 -2.35 13.86 35.00
CA ASP A 208 -1.85 12.76 35.83
C ASP A 208 -0.99 11.77 35.01
N PHE A 209 -1.46 11.42 33.79
CA PHE A 209 -0.71 10.58 32.86
C PHE A 209 0.59 11.23 32.42
N GLU A 210 0.57 12.53 32.06
CA GLU A 210 1.75 13.27 31.63
C GLU A 210 2.87 13.27 32.66
N VAL A 211 2.52 13.39 33.96
CA VAL A 211 3.50 13.48 35.04
C VAL A 211 3.97 12.11 35.52
N LYS A 212 3.07 11.12 35.64
CA LYS A 212 3.38 9.85 36.30
C LYS A 212 3.81 8.77 35.33
N LEU A 213 2.91 8.27 34.51
CA LEU A 213 3.14 7.08 33.69
C LEU A 213 3.70 7.40 32.29
N GLY A 214 3.28 8.52 31.71
CA GLY A 214 3.65 8.93 30.36
C GLY A 214 5.16 8.93 30.11
N PRO A 215 6.00 9.57 30.97
CA PRO A 215 7.44 9.62 30.75
C PRO A 215 8.10 8.25 30.71
N ARG A 216 7.62 7.30 31.52
CA ARG A 216 8.11 5.91 31.53
C ARG A 216 7.79 5.19 30.23
N LEU A 217 6.54 5.28 29.74
CA LEU A 217 6.12 4.67 28.47
C LEU A 217 6.85 5.31 27.29
N GLN A 218 7.00 6.64 27.33
CA GLN A 218 7.72 7.42 26.31
C GLN A 218 9.19 6.97 26.18
N TRP A 219 9.83 6.64 27.28
CA TRP A 219 11.21 6.16 27.24
C TRP A 219 11.33 4.85 26.45
N TYR A 220 10.41 3.91 26.64
CA TYR A 220 10.38 2.67 25.86
C TYR A 220 10.14 2.93 24.36
N LEU A 221 9.28 3.89 24.00
CA LEU A 221 9.08 4.27 22.60
C LEU A 221 10.34 4.91 22.00
N LYS A 222 11.01 5.78 22.74
CA LYS A 222 12.28 6.36 22.32
C LYS A 222 13.34 5.28 22.10
N LEU A 223 13.46 4.33 23.00
CA LEU A 223 14.34 3.18 22.83
C LEU A 223 13.99 2.42 21.54
N LYS A 224 12.72 2.04 21.34
CA LYS A 224 12.28 1.38 20.10
C LYS A 224 12.67 2.18 18.84
N SER A 225 12.48 3.49 18.86
CA SER A 225 12.77 4.36 17.70
C SER A 225 14.27 4.39 17.32
N TRP A 226 15.19 4.00 18.18
CA TRP A 226 16.62 3.96 17.88
C TRP A 226 17.01 2.82 16.95
N TRP A 227 16.33 1.66 17.02
CA TRP A 227 16.64 0.52 16.14
C TRP A 227 15.56 0.24 15.11
N ALA A 228 14.28 0.51 15.40
CA ALA A 228 13.20 0.32 14.43
C ALA A 228 13.29 1.32 13.27
N THR A 229 12.94 0.89 12.09
CA THR A 229 12.86 1.75 10.89
C THR A 229 11.72 2.77 11.03
N ASN A 230 10.60 2.32 11.64
CA ASN A 230 9.46 3.13 12.02
C ASN A 230 8.91 2.55 13.34
N TYR A 231 8.68 3.40 14.34
CA TYR A 231 8.25 2.92 15.66
C TYR A 231 6.77 2.52 15.72
N VAL A 232 5.99 2.88 14.68
CA VAL A 232 4.54 2.65 14.60
C VAL A 232 4.19 1.46 13.71
N SER A 233 4.77 1.39 12.51
CA SER A 233 4.20 0.64 11.39
C SER A 233 4.07 -0.86 11.62
N ASP A 234 5.03 -1.48 12.31
CA ASP A 234 4.97 -2.91 12.68
C ASP A 234 3.82 -3.21 13.65
N TRP A 235 3.67 -2.37 14.69
CA TRP A 235 2.57 -2.52 15.65
C TRP A 235 1.23 -2.16 15.03
N TRP A 236 1.18 -1.14 14.18
CA TRP A 236 -0.04 -0.78 13.45
C TRP A 236 -0.52 -1.94 12.57
N GLU A 237 0.36 -2.51 11.77
CA GLU A 237 0.07 -3.67 10.93
C GLU A 237 -0.39 -4.87 11.77
N GLU A 238 0.31 -5.15 12.85
CA GLU A 238 0.02 -6.28 13.73
C GLU A 238 -1.32 -6.11 14.45
N TYR A 239 -1.53 -5.02 15.16
CA TYR A 239 -2.67 -4.85 16.06
C TYR A 239 -3.95 -4.47 15.33
N VAL A 240 -3.87 -3.64 14.30
CA VAL A 240 -5.04 -3.15 13.58
C VAL A 240 -5.51 -4.13 12.52
N TYR A 241 -4.58 -4.73 11.77
CA TYR A 241 -4.97 -5.63 10.68
C TYR A 241 -4.79 -7.11 11.03
N LEU A 242 -3.63 -7.53 11.53
CA LEU A 242 -3.29 -8.95 11.61
C LEU A 242 -3.81 -9.65 12.87
N ARG A 243 -4.00 -8.94 13.99
CA ARG A 243 -4.62 -9.48 15.20
C ARG A 243 -6.15 -9.52 15.15
N GLY A 244 -6.78 -8.76 14.28
CA GLY A 244 -8.22 -8.79 14.07
C GLY A 244 -8.70 -10.22 13.77
N ARG A 245 -9.82 -10.61 14.36
CA ARG A 245 -10.43 -11.94 14.20
C ARG A 245 -11.75 -11.87 13.45
N GLU A 246 -12.20 -10.66 13.18
CA GLU A 246 -13.39 -10.38 12.40
C GLU A 246 -13.19 -10.78 10.92
N PRO A 247 -14.29 -11.05 10.19
CA PRO A 247 -14.23 -11.25 8.75
C PRO A 247 -13.66 -10.06 8.02
N ILE A 248 -12.63 -10.27 7.19
CA ILE A 248 -11.91 -9.16 6.53
C ILE A 248 -12.67 -8.58 5.33
N MET A 249 -13.60 -9.30 4.78
CA MET A 249 -14.35 -8.95 3.57
C MET A 249 -14.88 -7.50 3.61
N VAL A 250 -15.55 -7.12 4.70
CA VAL A 250 -16.11 -5.79 4.90
C VAL A 250 -15.33 -4.95 5.91
N ASN A 251 -14.59 -5.60 6.84
CA ASN A 251 -13.92 -4.92 7.95
C ASN A 251 -12.50 -4.46 7.62
N SER A 252 -11.92 -4.91 6.51
CA SER A 252 -10.53 -4.58 6.14
C SER A 252 -10.38 -4.29 4.65
N ASN A 253 -11.00 -5.08 3.76
CA ASN A 253 -10.84 -4.94 2.32
C ASN A 253 -11.50 -3.66 1.79
N TYR A 254 -10.96 -3.16 0.70
CA TYR A 254 -11.47 -1.99 -0.03
C TYR A 254 -11.45 -2.26 -1.54
N TYR A 255 -12.12 -1.42 -2.31
CA TYR A 255 -12.30 -1.64 -3.75
C TYR A 255 -11.91 -0.42 -4.58
N ALA A 256 -11.63 -0.66 -5.86
CA ALA A 256 -11.53 0.35 -6.90
C ALA A 256 -12.50 0.01 -8.04
N MET A 257 -13.19 1.02 -8.54
CA MET A 257 -14.13 0.92 -9.68
C MET A 257 -13.42 1.18 -11.01
N ASP A 258 -14.04 0.74 -12.09
CA ASP A 258 -13.69 1.12 -13.45
C ASP A 258 -14.02 2.60 -13.74
N PHE A 259 -13.77 3.03 -14.95
CA PHE A 259 -14.30 4.29 -15.46
C PHE A 259 -15.83 4.31 -15.33
N LEU A 260 -16.35 5.42 -14.79
CA LEU A 260 -17.79 5.53 -14.56
C LEU A 260 -18.56 5.64 -15.88
N TYR A 261 -18.09 6.47 -16.80
CA TYR A 261 -18.82 6.85 -18.01
C TYR A 261 -18.41 6.08 -19.27
N VAL A 262 -17.26 5.40 -19.26
CA VAL A 262 -16.70 4.69 -20.41
C VAL A 262 -16.57 3.20 -20.12
N THR A 263 -16.86 2.38 -21.13
CA THR A 263 -16.55 0.95 -21.12
C THR A 263 -15.78 0.65 -22.40
N PRO A 264 -14.46 0.43 -22.32
CA PRO A 264 -13.60 0.29 -23.52
C PRO A 264 -13.99 -0.87 -24.45
N THR A 265 -14.51 -1.96 -23.87
CA THR A 265 -15.11 -3.09 -24.60
C THR A 265 -16.18 -3.76 -23.75
N PRO A 266 -17.30 -4.21 -24.34
CA PRO A 266 -18.29 -5.02 -23.62
C PRO A 266 -17.89 -6.50 -23.53
N ILE A 267 -16.81 -6.93 -24.19
CA ILE A 267 -16.37 -8.33 -24.24
C ILE A 267 -15.54 -8.64 -23.00
N GLN A 268 -16.13 -9.39 -22.06
CA GLN A 268 -15.50 -9.78 -20.80
C GLN A 268 -14.12 -10.42 -20.99
N ALA A 269 -14.00 -11.39 -21.88
CA ALA A 269 -12.73 -12.12 -22.12
C ALA A 269 -11.62 -11.20 -22.66
N ALA A 270 -11.97 -10.28 -23.59
CA ALA A 270 -11.03 -9.31 -24.12
C ALA A 270 -10.55 -8.33 -23.03
N ARG A 271 -11.49 -7.83 -22.22
CA ARG A 271 -11.16 -6.95 -21.09
C ARG A 271 -10.26 -7.66 -20.08
N ALA A 272 -10.61 -8.89 -19.68
CA ALA A 272 -9.83 -9.70 -18.78
C ALA A 272 -8.40 -9.96 -19.29
N GLY A 273 -8.26 -10.26 -20.58
CA GLY A 273 -6.97 -10.50 -21.23
C GLY A 273 -6.07 -9.27 -21.18
N ASN A 274 -6.52 -8.13 -21.64
CA ASN A 274 -5.76 -6.89 -21.64
C ASN A 274 -5.38 -6.42 -20.25
N LEU A 275 -6.31 -6.45 -19.26
CA LEU A 275 -6.03 -6.04 -17.90
C LEU A 275 -5.05 -6.99 -17.22
N THR A 276 -5.18 -8.30 -17.41
CA THR A 276 -4.21 -9.28 -16.93
C THR A 276 -2.83 -8.99 -17.51
N HIS A 277 -2.73 -8.75 -18.80
CA HIS A 277 -1.46 -8.39 -19.44
C HIS A 277 -0.89 -7.09 -18.86
N ALA A 278 -1.70 -6.05 -18.66
CA ALA A 278 -1.29 -4.77 -18.08
C ALA A 278 -0.76 -4.95 -16.64
N LEU A 279 -1.44 -5.77 -15.81
CA LEU A 279 -0.99 -6.13 -14.46
C LEU A 279 0.37 -6.84 -14.48
N LEU A 280 0.57 -7.75 -15.42
CA LEU A 280 1.84 -8.47 -15.55
C LEU A 280 2.97 -7.57 -16.09
N LEU A 281 2.66 -6.62 -16.97
CA LEU A 281 3.58 -5.56 -17.39
C LEU A 281 4.00 -4.70 -16.19
N TYR A 282 3.03 -4.29 -15.36
CA TYR A 282 3.32 -3.54 -14.14
C TYR A 282 4.20 -4.34 -13.18
N ARG A 283 3.87 -5.60 -12.92
CA ARG A 283 4.69 -6.52 -12.11
C ARG A 283 6.12 -6.64 -12.65
N ARG A 284 6.28 -6.72 -13.98
CA ARG A 284 7.60 -6.76 -14.62
C ARG A 284 8.37 -5.46 -14.37
N LYS A 285 7.73 -4.31 -14.55
CA LYS A 285 8.34 -2.99 -14.26
C LYS A 285 8.71 -2.86 -12.79
N LEU A 286 7.84 -3.32 -11.88
CA LEU A 286 8.12 -3.33 -10.44
C LEU A 286 9.33 -4.20 -10.10
N THR A 287 9.38 -5.43 -10.62
CA THR A 287 10.50 -6.36 -10.40
C THR A 287 11.83 -5.83 -10.94
N ARG A 288 11.79 -4.99 -11.98
CA ARG A 288 12.97 -4.34 -12.60
C ARG A 288 13.25 -2.96 -12.04
N GLU A 289 12.44 -2.50 -11.08
CA GLU A 289 12.50 -1.14 -10.53
C GLU A 289 12.44 -0.03 -11.62
N GLU A 290 11.70 -0.29 -12.68
CA GLU A 290 11.50 0.66 -13.80
C GLU A 290 10.42 1.71 -13.48
N ILE A 291 9.65 1.51 -12.41
CA ILE A 291 8.68 2.47 -11.90
C ILE A 291 9.43 3.61 -11.21
N LYS A 292 9.10 4.85 -11.55
CA LYS A 292 9.71 6.03 -10.93
C LYS A 292 9.22 6.16 -9.48
N PRO A 293 10.08 6.62 -8.54
CA PRO A 293 9.64 6.96 -7.19
C PRO A 293 8.56 8.05 -7.24
N VAL A 294 7.48 7.84 -6.49
CA VAL A 294 6.45 8.88 -6.31
C VAL A 294 7.04 10.03 -5.50
N ARG A 295 6.76 11.27 -5.90
CA ARG A 295 7.27 12.50 -5.28
C ARG A 295 6.15 13.50 -5.01
N LEU A 296 6.27 14.23 -3.87
CA LEU A 296 5.33 15.27 -3.48
C LEU A 296 6.02 16.35 -2.60
N PRO A 297 6.64 17.34 -3.08
CA PRO A 297 7.70 17.47 -4.08
C PRO A 297 8.94 16.61 -3.77
N VAL A 298 9.01 16.05 -2.55
CA VAL A 298 10.08 15.14 -2.07
C VAL A 298 9.69 13.68 -2.33
N PRO A 299 10.66 12.75 -2.38
CA PRO A 299 10.35 11.34 -2.58
C PRO A 299 9.57 10.76 -1.40
N LEU A 300 8.58 9.92 -1.72
CA LEU A 300 7.78 9.19 -0.75
C LEU A 300 8.30 7.77 -0.57
N CYS A 301 8.03 7.19 0.60
CA CYS A 301 8.37 5.79 0.89
C CYS A 301 7.67 4.84 -0.09
N SER A 302 8.43 3.89 -0.62
CA SER A 302 7.97 2.88 -1.58
C SER A 302 7.94 1.46 -1.01
N SER A 303 8.08 1.26 0.30
CA SER A 303 8.15 -0.08 0.91
C SER A 303 6.90 -0.93 0.65
N GLN A 304 5.73 -0.32 0.59
CA GLN A 304 4.47 -1.04 0.38
C GLN A 304 4.39 -1.73 -0.99
N TRP A 305 5.12 -1.25 -2.02
CA TRP A 305 5.14 -1.90 -3.34
C TRP A 305 5.71 -3.33 -3.33
N GLU A 306 6.56 -3.66 -2.35
CA GLU A 306 7.20 -4.98 -2.27
C GLU A 306 6.20 -6.12 -2.09
N ARG A 307 5.06 -5.83 -1.46
CA ARG A 307 4.03 -6.80 -1.09
C ARG A 307 2.84 -6.86 -2.05
N MET A 308 2.88 -6.13 -3.17
CA MET A 308 1.75 -5.99 -4.10
C MET A 308 1.38 -7.30 -4.79
N PHE A 309 2.35 -8.05 -5.26
CA PHE A 309 2.14 -9.30 -5.98
C PHE A 309 2.63 -10.50 -5.19
N ASN A 310 1.99 -11.67 -5.41
CA ASN A 310 2.36 -12.94 -4.77
C ASN A 310 2.25 -12.92 -3.23
N SER A 311 1.48 -12.00 -2.68
CA SER A 311 1.22 -11.90 -1.24
C SER A 311 -0.14 -12.45 -0.91
N THR A 312 -0.23 -13.11 0.24
CA THR A 312 -1.49 -13.59 0.80
C THR A 312 -1.43 -13.54 2.31
N ARG A 313 -2.55 -13.23 2.93
CA ARG A 313 -2.72 -13.31 4.36
C ARG A 313 -3.07 -14.73 4.75
N THR A 314 -2.45 -15.28 5.79
CA THR A 314 -2.78 -16.60 6.33
C THR A 314 -3.36 -16.47 7.74
N PRO A 315 -4.44 -17.18 8.07
CA PRO A 315 -5.09 -17.05 9.36
C PRO A 315 -4.24 -17.65 10.49
N GLY A 316 -4.25 -17.01 11.66
CA GLY A 316 -3.75 -17.60 12.91
C GLY A 316 -4.79 -18.57 13.48
N GLN A 317 -4.33 -19.66 14.11
CA GLN A 317 -5.21 -20.71 14.66
C GLN A 317 -5.66 -20.44 16.10
N GLU A 318 -4.95 -19.61 16.85
CA GLU A 318 -5.20 -19.36 18.28
C GLU A 318 -5.53 -17.89 18.54
N THR A 319 -6.37 -17.66 19.55
CA THR A 319 -6.56 -16.32 20.10
C THR A 319 -5.23 -15.77 20.58
N GLY A 320 -4.81 -14.62 20.06
CA GLY A 320 -3.54 -13.98 20.43
C GLY A 320 -2.36 -14.25 19.50
N LYS A 321 -2.41 -15.24 18.60
CA LYS A 321 -1.41 -15.40 17.54
C LYS A 321 -1.78 -14.60 16.31
N THR A 322 -0.83 -13.85 15.81
CA THR A 322 -0.94 -12.98 14.63
C THR A 322 -1.22 -13.80 13.37
N ALA A 323 -2.09 -13.32 12.52
CA ALA A 323 -2.11 -13.76 11.13
C ALA A 323 -0.78 -13.36 10.48
N HIS A 324 -0.24 -14.22 9.63
CA HIS A 324 1.01 -13.92 8.93
C HIS A 324 0.69 -13.43 7.52
N LEU A 325 1.20 -12.26 7.17
CA LEU A 325 1.29 -11.83 5.79
C LEU A 325 2.47 -12.57 5.14
N SER A 326 2.17 -13.57 4.34
CA SER A 326 3.20 -14.33 3.62
C SER A 326 3.43 -13.71 2.26
N VAL A 327 4.61 -13.12 2.07
CA VAL A 327 5.12 -12.73 0.74
C VAL A 327 5.84 -13.93 0.14
N ARG A 328 5.11 -14.79 -0.56
CA ARG A 328 5.71 -15.97 -1.22
C ARG A 328 6.10 -15.61 -2.65
N GLY A 329 7.32 -15.14 -2.84
CA GLY A 329 7.83 -14.92 -4.19
C GLY A 329 8.94 -13.90 -4.37
N ASN A 330 9.28 -13.12 -3.36
CA ASN A 330 10.44 -12.23 -3.38
C ASN A 330 11.64 -12.76 -2.59
N CYS A 331 11.49 -13.79 -1.79
CA CYS A 331 12.66 -14.54 -1.31
C CYS A 331 13.32 -15.22 -2.49
N CYS A 332 14.56 -14.90 -2.68
CA CYS A 332 15.49 -15.49 -3.61
C CYS A 332 15.66 -16.99 -3.33
N SER A 333 14.72 -17.81 -3.64
CA SER A 333 14.96 -19.23 -3.70
C SER A 333 13.92 -19.92 -4.57
N TYR A 334 14.44 -20.25 -5.74
CA TYR A 334 14.11 -21.44 -6.49
C TYR A 334 12.71 -21.59 -7.08
N MET A 335 12.55 -21.27 -8.38
CA MET A 335 12.51 -22.33 -9.39
C MET A 335 12.70 -21.70 -10.77
N PRO A 336 13.46 -22.32 -11.67
CA PRO A 336 13.46 -21.97 -13.06
C PRO A 336 12.17 -22.56 -13.65
N ARG A 337 11.07 -21.89 -13.50
CA ARG A 337 9.84 -22.21 -14.23
C ARG A 337 9.55 -21.05 -15.16
N ASP A 338 9.14 -21.45 -16.35
CA ASP A 338 8.67 -20.61 -17.44
C ASP A 338 7.95 -19.37 -16.90
N PRO A 339 8.27 -18.14 -17.34
CA PRO A 339 7.54 -16.93 -16.97
C PRO A 339 6.04 -17.03 -17.22
N ARG A 340 5.60 -17.96 -18.07
CA ARG A 340 4.19 -18.31 -18.30
C ARG A 340 3.54 -19.02 -17.11
N PHE A 341 4.30 -19.72 -16.25
CA PHE A 341 3.81 -20.43 -15.05
C PHE A 341 3.92 -19.62 -13.75
N ASP A 342 4.70 -18.55 -13.71
CA ASP A 342 4.73 -17.60 -12.58
C ASP A 342 3.41 -16.81 -12.45
N THR A 343 2.50 -17.00 -13.37
CA THR A 343 1.23 -16.28 -13.53
C THR A 343 0.04 -17.21 -13.54
N VAL A 344 0.02 -18.20 -12.67
CA VAL A 344 -1.24 -18.90 -12.38
C VAL A 344 -2.15 -17.87 -11.71
N VAL A 345 -3.08 -17.38 -12.49
CA VAL A 345 -4.22 -16.62 -12.02
C VAL A 345 -5.34 -17.63 -11.86
N PRO A 346 -5.74 -18.00 -10.66
CA PRO A 346 -6.89 -18.87 -10.49
C PRO A 346 -8.12 -18.16 -11.05
N MET A 347 -8.78 -18.77 -12.00
CA MET A 347 -10.06 -18.31 -12.54
C MET A 347 -11.17 -19.10 -11.86
N CYS A 348 -12.11 -18.41 -11.21
CA CYS A 348 -13.36 -19.00 -10.74
C CYS A 348 -14.42 -18.89 -11.84
N SER A 349 -14.80 -20.00 -12.45
CA SER A 349 -15.86 -20.06 -13.46
C SER A 349 -17.03 -20.98 -13.11
N ASN A 350 -16.95 -21.76 -12.02
CA ASN A 350 -17.98 -22.75 -11.67
C ASN A 350 -18.44 -22.64 -10.21
N GLN A 351 -19.72 -22.93 -9.95
CA GLN A 351 -20.34 -22.85 -8.64
C GLN A 351 -19.62 -23.67 -7.54
N PHE A 352 -19.03 -24.83 -7.86
CA PHE A 352 -18.33 -25.65 -6.87
C PHE A 352 -16.97 -25.08 -6.42
N GLU A 353 -16.25 -24.40 -7.30
CA GLU A 353 -14.99 -23.73 -6.92
C GLU A 353 -15.28 -22.45 -6.12
N ASN A 354 -16.42 -21.83 -6.35
CA ASN A 354 -16.90 -20.66 -5.62
C ASN A 354 -17.26 -20.94 -4.17
N ILE A 355 -17.81 -22.13 -3.86
CA ILE A 355 -18.19 -22.53 -2.49
C ILE A 355 -16.97 -22.59 -1.56
N PHE A 356 -15.79 -22.86 -2.07
CA PHE A 356 -14.55 -22.95 -1.29
C PHE A 356 -14.10 -21.59 -0.70
N ASN A 357 -14.30 -20.50 -1.42
CA ASN A 357 -13.92 -19.16 -0.95
C ASN A 357 -14.72 -18.72 0.30
N THR A 358 -15.84 -19.37 0.60
CA THR A 358 -16.70 -19.02 1.73
C THR A 358 -16.10 -19.32 3.09
N THR A 359 -15.20 -20.29 3.20
CA THR A 359 -14.47 -20.54 4.46
C THR A 359 -13.52 -19.40 4.84
N LEU A 360 -13.06 -18.61 3.86
CA LEU A 360 -12.27 -17.39 4.07
C LEU A 360 -13.07 -16.25 4.72
N LEU A 361 -14.40 -16.28 4.56
CA LEU A 361 -15.31 -15.22 5.00
C LEU A 361 -15.68 -15.31 6.47
N CYS A 362 -15.40 -16.45 7.11
CA CYS A 362 -15.61 -16.64 8.54
C CYS A 362 -14.66 -15.77 9.37
N PHE A 363 -15.05 -15.63 10.64
CA PHE A 363 -14.09 -15.26 11.68
C PHE A 363 -12.78 -16.01 11.50
N ARG A 364 -11.67 -15.33 11.66
CA ARG A 364 -10.32 -15.84 11.32
C ARG A 364 -9.95 -17.14 12.02
N ILE A 365 -10.51 -17.42 13.21
CA ILE A 365 -10.25 -18.64 13.98
C ILE A 365 -10.88 -19.87 13.31
N PRO A 366 -12.18 -19.89 12.94
CA PRO A 366 -12.78 -20.98 12.18
C PRO A 366 -12.02 -21.27 10.86
N TRP A 367 -11.66 -20.23 10.11
CA TRP A 367 -10.84 -20.40 8.90
C TRP A 367 -9.49 -21.07 9.20
N GLY A 368 -8.78 -20.63 10.24
CA GLY A 368 -7.51 -21.25 10.66
C GLY A 368 -7.66 -22.72 11.03
N LYS A 369 -8.76 -23.09 11.71
CA LYS A 369 -9.08 -24.50 12.04
C LYS A 369 -9.38 -25.29 10.78
N ALA A 370 -10.27 -24.81 9.91
CA ALA A 370 -10.63 -25.48 8.65
C ALA A 370 -9.42 -25.69 7.75
N ARG A 371 -8.56 -24.67 7.62
CA ARG A 371 -7.32 -24.75 6.85
C ARG A 371 -6.38 -25.85 7.36
N LYS A 372 -6.28 -26.03 8.68
CA LYS A 372 -5.48 -27.09 9.28
C LYS A 372 -6.11 -28.46 9.07
N SER A 373 -7.43 -28.60 9.27
CA SER A 373 -8.13 -29.88 9.22
C SER A 373 -8.28 -30.42 7.80
N PHE A 374 -8.64 -29.56 6.84
CA PHE A 374 -9.04 -29.99 5.49
C PHE A 374 -8.06 -29.61 4.38
N PHE A 375 -7.16 -28.62 4.61
CA PHE A 375 -6.30 -28.04 3.57
C PHE A 375 -4.79 -28.12 3.87
N SER A 376 -4.41 -28.97 4.80
CA SER A 376 -3.00 -29.14 5.19
C SER A 376 -2.26 -30.20 4.39
N ASN A 377 -2.99 -31.10 3.70
CA ASN A 377 -2.43 -32.25 3.00
C ASN A 377 -3.08 -32.50 1.63
N GLY A 378 -2.47 -33.36 0.82
CA GLY A 378 -3.05 -33.90 -0.42
C GLY A 378 -3.33 -32.85 -1.50
N LYS A 379 -4.38 -33.10 -2.28
CA LYS A 379 -4.83 -32.23 -3.39
C LYS A 379 -5.21 -30.83 -2.90
N ASN A 380 -5.90 -30.75 -1.77
CA ASN A 380 -6.36 -29.49 -1.18
C ASN A 380 -5.19 -28.56 -0.86
N ARG A 381 -4.11 -29.09 -0.27
CA ARG A 381 -2.90 -28.30 -0.02
C ARG A 381 -2.26 -27.80 -1.31
N SER A 382 -2.15 -28.68 -2.32
CA SER A 382 -1.55 -28.30 -3.60
C SER A 382 -2.36 -27.19 -4.28
N SER A 383 -3.68 -27.31 -4.29
CA SER A 383 -4.59 -26.32 -4.88
C SER A 383 -4.57 -24.99 -4.11
N LEU A 384 -4.61 -25.06 -2.77
CA LEU A 384 -4.51 -23.86 -1.91
C LEU A 384 -3.14 -23.17 -2.10
N ASP A 385 -2.06 -23.94 -2.17
CA ASP A 385 -0.71 -23.40 -2.44
C ASP A 385 -0.64 -22.68 -3.80
N CYS A 386 -1.33 -23.17 -4.83
CA CYS A 386 -1.42 -22.47 -6.11
C CYS A 386 -2.09 -21.10 -5.97
N VAL A 387 -3.21 -21.02 -5.25
CA VAL A 387 -3.91 -19.77 -4.99
C VAL A 387 -3.05 -18.82 -4.16
N GLU A 388 -2.48 -19.29 -3.05
CA GLU A 388 -1.66 -18.47 -2.16
C GLU A 388 -0.39 -17.92 -2.85
N LYS A 389 0.22 -18.70 -3.75
CA LYS A 389 1.42 -18.30 -4.52
C LYS A 389 1.12 -17.48 -5.76
N ALA A 390 -0.12 -17.45 -6.24
CA ALA A 390 -0.52 -16.70 -7.42
C ALA A 390 -0.15 -15.20 -7.31
N ALA A 391 0.10 -14.56 -8.46
CA ALA A 391 0.40 -13.13 -8.50
C ALA A 391 -0.74 -12.28 -7.94
N PHE A 392 -1.96 -12.60 -8.33
CA PHE A 392 -3.23 -12.03 -7.89
C PHE A 392 -4.35 -13.02 -8.20
N PHE A 393 -5.58 -12.72 -7.82
CA PHE A 393 -6.75 -13.53 -8.13
C PHE A 393 -7.58 -12.83 -9.22
N LEU A 394 -8.17 -13.60 -10.14
CA LEU A 394 -9.06 -13.09 -11.19
C LEU A 394 -10.43 -13.75 -11.07
N THR A 395 -11.48 -12.93 -11.06
CA THR A 395 -12.87 -13.39 -11.13
C THR A 395 -13.50 -12.93 -12.44
N LEU A 396 -14.11 -13.85 -13.17
CA LEU A 396 -15.04 -13.56 -14.26
C LEU A 396 -16.45 -13.64 -13.68
N ASP A 397 -17.06 -12.48 -13.48
CA ASP A 397 -18.38 -12.36 -12.85
C ASP A 397 -19.49 -12.22 -13.91
N GLY A 398 -20.61 -12.92 -13.70
CA GLY A 398 -21.76 -12.90 -14.62
C GLY A 398 -22.70 -11.72 -14.44
N ASP A 399 -22.45 -10.83 -13.49
CA ASP A 399 -23.25 -9.62 -13.30
C ASP A 399 -22.90 -8.53 -14.30
N LYS A 400 -23.75 -7.53 -14.45
CA LYS A 400 -23.62 -6.41 -15.41
C LYS A 400 -23.77 -5.05 -14.70
N PRO A 401 -22.86 -4.69 -13.80
CA PRO A 401 -22.93 -3.40 -13.12
C PRO A 401 -22.55 -2.23 -14.05
N GLY A 402 -22.86 -1.03 -13.58
CA GLY A 402 -22.46 0.21 -14.24
C GLY A 402 -23.36 1.35 -13.82
N LEU A 403 -22.95 2.56 -14.15
CA LEU A 403 -23.74 3.76 -13.89
C LEU A 403 -24.97 3.76 -14.84
N GLN A 404 -26.15 3.83 -14.24
CA GLN A 404 -27.40 4.05 -14.95
C GLN A 404 -27.85 5.50 -14.74
N VAL A 405 -28.13 6.20 -15.82
CA VAL A 405 -28.46 7.64 -15.77
C VAL A 405 -29.81 7.87 -15.08
N GLU A 406 -30.74 6.91 -15.22
CA GLU A 406 -32.10 6.95 -14.66
C GLU A 406 -32.08 6.83 -13.13
N ASP A 407 -31.15 6.01 -12.58
CA ASP A 407 -31.00 5.80 -11.14
C ASP A 407 -29.50 5.64 -10.79
N PRO A 408 -28.75 6.74 -10.78
CA PRO A 408 -27.31 6.71 -10.58
C PRO A 408 -26.92 6.21 -9.18
N VAL A 409 -27.69 6.53 -8.15
CA VAL A 409 -27.40 6.12 -6.77
C VAL A 409 -27.51 4.62 -6.64
N LYS A 410 -28.66 4.05 -6.93
CA LYS A 410 -28.91 2.61 -6.80
C LYS A 410 -27.95 1.77 -7.64
N SER A 411 -27.64 2.22 -8.87
CA SER A 411 -26.73 1.51 -9.74
C SER A 411 -25.29 1.53 -9.26
N LEU A 412 -24.82 2.65 -8.70
CA LEU A 412 -23.50 2.76 -8.12
C LEU A 412 -23.38 2.02 -6.78
N ASP A 413 -24.41 2.06 -5.95
CA ASP A 413 -24.45 1.28 -4.69
C ASP A 413 -24.36 -0.23 -4.97
N ALA A 414 -25.14 -0.70 -5.95
CA ALA A 414 -25.08 -2.09 -6.39
C ALA A 414 -23.67 -2.45 -6.92
N TYR A 415 -23.07 -1.57 -7.71
CA TYR A 415 -21.73 -1.78 -8.22
C TYR A 415 -20.68 -1.80 -7.10
N ALA A 416 -20.76 -0.89 -6.14
CA ALA A 416 -19.88 -0.86 -4.97
C ALA A 416 -19.97 -2.15 -4.14
N LYS A 417 -21.20 -2.65 -3.87
CA LYS A 417 -21.42 -3.91 -3.17
C LYS A 417 -20.82 -5.10 -3.91
N LEU A 418 -21.00 -5.18 -5.23
CA LEU A 418 -20.40 -6.22 -6.05
C LEU A 418 -18.86 -6.20 -5.99
N LEU A 419 -18.23 -5.04 -5.90
CA LEU A 419 -16.78 -4.93 -5.79
C LEU A 419 -16.26 -5.23 -4.39
N LEU A 420 -16.98 -4.78 -3.34
CA LEU A 420 -16.56 -4.99 -1.96
C LEU A 420 -16.67 -6.46 -1.54
N HIS A 421 -17.84 -7.05 -1.68
CA HIS A 421 -18.13 -8.40 -1.17
C HIS A 421 -18.61 -9.39 -2.25
N GLY A 422 -19.16 -8.91 -3.40
CA GLY A 422 -19.71 -9.78 -4.45
C GLY A 422 -20.78 -10.72 -3.90
N LYS A 423 -20.72 -11.97 -4.32
CA LYS A 423 -21.58 -13.05 -3.84
C LYS A 423 -21.04 -13.71 -2.57
N CYS A 424 -20.03 -13.13 -1.95
CA CYS A 424 -19.31 -13.62 -0.78
C CYS A 424 -18.42 -14.86 -1.01
N TYR A 425 -18.46 -15.52 -2.13
CA TYR A 425 -17.68 -16.73 -2.43
C TYR A 425 -16.81 -16.64 -3.71
N ASP A 426 -16.88 -15.55 -4.41
CA ASP A 426 -16.27 -15.33 -5.74
C ASP A 426 -15.08 -14.37 -5.72
N ARG A 427 -14.59 -14.00 -4.56
CA ARG A 427 -13.40 -13.18 -4.31
C ARG A 427 -12.44 -13.89 -3.37
N TRP A 428 -11.13 -13.72 -3.54
CA TRP A 428 -10.16 -14.24 -2.58
C TRP A 428 -9.66 -13.12 -1.66
N PHE A 429 -10.40 -12.87 -0.58
CA PHE A 429 -10.20 -11.70 0.31
C PHE A 429 -8.85 -11.69 1.04
N ASP A 430 -8.20 -12.84 1.24
CA ASP A 430 -6.87 -12.97 1.83
C ASP A 430 -5.74 -12.67 0.82
N LYS A 431 -6.04 -12.56 -0.48
CA LYS A 431 -5.04 -12.21 -1.50
C LYS A 431 -4.77 -10.71 -1.47
N SER A 432 -3.54 -10.29 -1.83
CA SER A 432 -3.22 -8.86 -1.95
C SER A 432 -4.26 -8.08 -2.74
N PHE A 433 -4.73 -8.65 -3.85
CA PHE A 433 -5.91 -8.13 -4.56
C PHE A 433 -6.54 -9.17 -5.48
N THR A 434 -7.82 -8.96 -5.78
CA THR A 434 -8.61 -9.69 -6.78
C THR A 434 -9.00 -8.73 -7.89
N LEU A 435 -8.70 -9.06 -9.14
CA LEU A 435 -9.25 -8.40 -10.33
C LEU A 435 -10.62 -9.00 -10.62
N ILE A 436 -11.63 -8.17 -10.80
CA ILE A 436 -13.00 -8.59 -11.08
C ILE A 436 -13.36 -8.06 -12.46
N VAL A 437 -13.81 -8.94 -13.36
CA VAL A 437 -14.25 -8.59 -14.71
C VAL A 437 -15.68 -9.07 -14.90
N PHE A 438 -16.58 -8.16 -15.16
CA PHE A 438 -18.02 -8.42 -15.32
C PHE A 438 -18.39 -8.76 -16.75
N GLU A 439 -19.54 -9.41 -16.93
CA GLU A 439 -20.01 -9.88 -18.25
C GLU A 439 -20.15 -8.76 -19.27
N ASN A 440 -20.48 -7.54 -18.82
CA ASN A 440 -20.60 -6.35 -19.69
C ASN A 440 -19.28 -5.59 -19.92
N GLY A 441 -18.13 -6.16 -19.55
CA GLY A 441 -16.82 -5.54 -19.73
C GLY A 441 -16.46 -4.49 -18.67
N LYS A 442 -17.34 -4.14 -17.72
CA LYS A 442 -16.98 -3.37 -16.52
C LYS A 442 -16.03 -4.15 -15.66
N VAL A 443 -15.19 -3.46 -14.91
CA VAL A 443 -14.17 -4.09 -14.08
C VAL A 443 -14.04 -3.42 -12.74
N GLY A 444 -13.38 -4.10 -11.82
CA GLY A 444 -12.95 -3.51 -10.56
C GLY A 444 -11.88 -4.35 -9.87
N LEU A 445 -11.47 -3.87 -8.72
CA LEU A 445 -10.41 -4.48 -7.95
C LEU A 445 -10.81 -4.48 -6.48
N ASN A 446 -10.69 -5.63 -5.83
CA ASN A 446 -10.82 -5.77 -4.37
C ASN A 446 -9.43 -6.01 -3.79
N ALA A 447 -9.03 -5.23 -2.78
CA ALA A 447 -7.70 -5.26 -2.19
C ALA A 447 -7.74 -5.49 -0.68
N GLU A 448 -6.82 -6.30 -0.17
CA GLU A 448 -6.60 -6.53 1.26
C GLU A 448 -5.74 -5.39 1.85
N HIS A 449 -6.14 -4.82 2.98
CA HIS A 449 -5.59 -3.55 3.47
C HIS A 449 -4.31 -3.69 4.32
N SER A 450 -4.00 -4.87 4.84
CA SER A 450 -2.86 -5.01 5.78
C SER A 450 -1.53 -4.66 5.14
N TRP A 451 -1.33 -4.94 3.85
CA TRP A 451 -0.07 -4.75 3.15
C TRP A 451 0.12 -3.36 2.52
N ALA A 452 -0.99 -2.65 2.17
CA ALA A 452 -0.90 -1.35 1.50
C ALA A 452 -2.09 -0.45 1.74
N ASP A 453 -1.83 0.85 1.69
CA ASP A 453 -2.83 1.92 1.75
C ASP A 453 -3.31 2.29 0.33
N ALA A 454 -4.46 2.93 0.22
CA ALA A 454 -5.14 3.25 -1.03
C ALA A 454 -4.27 3.89 -2.15
N PRO A 455 -3.30 4.80 -1.87
CA PRO A 455 -2.47 5.38 -2.93
C PRO A 455 -1.62 4.36 -3.71
N ILE A 456 -1.29 3.23 -3.11
CA ILE A 456 -0.48 2.20 -3.76
C ILE A 456 -1.32 1.44 -4.78
N ILE A 457 -2.54 1.07 -4.39
CA ILE A 457 -3.51 0.44 -5.28
C ILE A 457 -4.00 1.45 -6.34
N GLY A 458 -4.22 2.71 -5.97
CA GLY A 458 -4.56 3.77 -6.92
C GLY A 458 -3.53 3.92 -8.04
N HIS A 459 -2.24 3.91 -7.70
CA HIS A 459 -1.16 3.95 -8.68
C HIS A 459 -1.16 2.72 -9.62
N LEU A 460 -1.38 1.52 -9.07
CA LEU A 460 -1.52 0.30 -9.87
C LEU A 460 -2.74 0.40 -10.79
N TRP A 461 -3.89 0.78 -10.24
CA TRP A 461 -5.16 0.78 -10.93
C TRP A 461 -5.20 1.77 -12.09
N GLU A 462 -4.77 3.01 -11.85
CA GLU A 462 -4.65 4.01 -12.92
C GLU A 462 -3.70 3.56 -14.03
N TYR A 463 -2.54 2.97 -13.68
CA TYR A 463 -1.62 2.44 -14.68
C TYR A 463 -2.28 1.34 -15.53
N VAL A 464 -3.00 0.43 -14.88
CA VAL A 464 -3.63 -0.72 -15.56
C VAL A 464 -4.74 -0.27 -16.47
N LEU A 465 -5.64 0.60 -16.01
CA LEU A 465 -6.72 1.15 -16.81
C LEU A 465 -6.21 1.97 -18.01
N ALA A 466 -5.19 2.80 -17.80
CA ALA A 466 -4.58 3.58 -18.87
C ALA A 466 -3.86 2.70 -19.90
N THR A 467 -3.13 1.67 -19.43
CA THR A 467 -2.46 0.72 -20.34
C THR A 467 -3.46 -0.05 -21.18
N ASP A 468 -4.53 -0.52 -20.56
CA ASP A 468 -5.62 -1.21 -21.25
C ASP A 468 -6.24 -0.35 -22.34
N SER A 469 -6.68 0.87 -21.99
CA SER A 469 -7.48 1.70 -22.90
C SER A 469 -6.66 2.43 -23.96
N PHE A 470 -5.45 2.92 -23.59
CA PHE A 470 -4.68 3.80 -24.47
C PHE A 470 -3.46 3.15 -25.13
N GLN A 471 -2.92 2.07 -24.55
CA GLN A 471 -1.73 1.41 -25.08
C GLN A 471 -2.06 0.09 -25.80
N LEU A 472 -2.87 -0.77 -25.18
CA LEU A 472 -3.30 -2.04 -25.77
C LEU A 472 -4.50 -1.80 -26.70
N GLY A 473 -5.58 -1.30 -26.15
CA GLY A 473 -6.80 -0.96 -26.89
C GLY A 473 -7.53 -2.17 -27.47
N TYR A 474 -8.59 -1.85 -28.22
CA TYR A 474 -9.49 -2.82 -28.85
C TYR A 474 -9.75 -2.44 -30.30
N ASN A 475 -10.09 -3.42 -31.12
CA ASN A 475 -10.56 -3.18 -32.49
C ASN A 475 -12.04 -2.73 -32.49
N ASP A 476 -12.59 -2.43 -33.65
CA ASP A 476 -13.98 -1.94 -33.82
C ASP A 476 -15.03 -2.97 -33.38
N GLN A 477 -14.67 -4.24 -33.30
CA GLN A 477 -15.54 -5.32 -32.83
C GLN A 477 -15.38 -5.56 -31.33
N GLY A 478 -14.51 -4.83 -30.60
CA GLY A 478 -14.26 -4.93 -29.19
C GLY A 478 -13.25 -6.03 -28.76
N HIS A 479 -12.61 -6.71 -29.70
CA HIS A 479 -11.56 -7.69 -29.41
C HIS A 479 -10.22 -7.02 -29.18
N CYS A 480 -9.31 -7.70 -28.46
CA CYS A 480 -7.94 -7.22 -28.24
C CYS A 480 -7.22 -7.02 -29.58
N LYS A 481 -6.42 -5.96 -29.69
CA LYS A 481 -5.52 -5.74 -30.83
C LYS A 481 -4.31 -6.66 -30.71
N GLY A 482 -3.80 -7.14 -31.86
CA GLY A 482 -2.63 -8.02 -31.98
C GLY A 482 -3.02 -9.44 -32.33
N ASP A 483 -2.00 -10.24 -32.66
CA ASP A 483 -2.16 -11.63 -33.05
C ASP A 483 -2.16 -12.55 -31.85
N ALA A 484 -3.01 -13.58 -31.88
CA ALA A 484 -3.01 -14.60 -30.84
C ALA A 484 -1.76 -15.47 -30.92
N GLU A 485 -1.04 -15.65 -29.81
CA GLU A 485 0.04 -16.64 -29.77
C GLU A 485 -0.54 -18.06 -29.92
N SER A 486 -0.08 -18.79 -30.93
CA SER A 486 -0.57 -20.12 -31.28
C SER A 486 -0.27 -21.22 -30.25
N THR A 487 0.49 -20.90 -29.20
CA THR A 487 0.99 -21.87 -28.18
C THR A 487 0.62 -21.50 -26.75
N VAL A 488 -0.61 -21.05 -26.52
CA VAL A 488 -1.08 -20.78 -25.15
C VAL A 488 -1.50 -22.09 -24.49
N LEU A 489 -0.92 -22.38 -23.32
CA LEU A 489 -1.31 -23.53 -22.50
C LEU A 489 -2.74 -23.34 -21.98
N SER A 490 -3.54 -24.38 -22.08
CA SER A 490 -4.88 -24.37 -21.50
C SER A 490 -4.84 -24.21 -19.98
N PRO A 491 -5.78 -23.46 -19.38
CA PRO A 491 -5.90 -23.38 -17.93
C PRO A 491 -6.07 -24.77 -17.31
N GLN A 492 -5.40 -24.98 -16.19
CA GLN A 492 -5.54 -26.23 -15.43
C GLN A 492 -6.52 -26.02 -14.28
N ARG A 493 -7.51 -26.89 -14.20
CA ARG A 493 -8.49 -26.90 -13.13
C ARG A 493 -7.83 -27.36 -11.82
N LEU A 494 -7.98 -26.57 -10.74
CA LEU A 494 -7.58 -26.98 -9.41
C LEU A 494 -8.51 -28.10 -8.91
N GLN A 495 -7.93 -29.11 -8.27
CA GLN A 495 -8.67 -30.26 -7.75
C GLN A 495 -8.82 -30.14 -6.23
N TRP A 496 -10.05 -30.37 -5.75
CA TRP A 496 -10.40 -30.29 -4.35
C TRP A 496 -11.05 -31.60 -3.90
N ASP A 497 -10.73 -31.99 -2.68
CA ASP A 497 -11.35 -33.10 -1.96
C ASP A 497 -12.10 -32.47 -0.76
N ILE A 498 -13.43 -32.41 -0.88
CA ILE A 498 -14.30 -31.69 0.06
C ILE A 498 -15.22 -32.69 0.77
N PRO A 499 -14.79 -33.27 1.91
CA PRO A 499 -15.63 -34.16 2.71
C PRO A 499 -16.84 -33.44 3.30
N GLU A 500 -17.86 -34.17 3.67
CA GLU A 500 -19.15 -33.65 4.20
C GLU A 500 -18.93 -32.65 5.35
N ALA A 501 -18.09 -32.99 6.31
CA ALA A 501 -17.75 -32.11 7.42
C ALA A 501 -17.13 -30.78 6.96
N CYS A 502 -16.41 -30.75 5.84
CA CYS A 502 -15.91 -29.53 5.24
C CYS A 502 -17.04 -28.73 4.57
N GLN A 503 -17.97 -29.39 3.90
CA GLN A 503 -19.15 -28.75 3.27
C GLN A 503 -20.05 -28.07 4.31
N GLU A 504 -20.22 -28.67 5.48
CA GLU A 504 -20.96 -28.05 6.60
C GLU A 504 -20.29 -26.76 7.07
N VAL A 505 -18.96 -26.78 7.26
CA VAL A 505 -18.18 -25.57 7.64
C VAL A 505 -18.31 -24.50 6.57
N ILE A 506 -18.25 -24.86 5.30
CA ILE A 506 -18.41 -23.93 4.16
C ILE A 506 -19.82 -23.32 4.20
N SER A 507 -20.85 -24.12 4.34
CA SER A 507 -22.25 -23.65 4.35
C SER A 507 -22.54 -22.72 5.53
N GLY A 508 -22.05 -23.07 6.71
CA GLY A 508 -22.16 -22.20 7.90
C GLY A 508 -21.44 -20.86 7.69
N SER A 509 -20.25 -20.91 7.11
CA SER A 509 -19.46 -19.71 6.80
C SER A 509 -20.15 -18.80 5.80
N LEU A 510 -20.77 -19.37 4.77
CA LEU A 510 -21.49 -18.61 3.74
C LEU A 510 -22.68 -17.85 4.34
N LYS A 511 -23.44 -18.48 5.22
CA LYS A 511 -24.57 -17.82 5.90
C LYS A 511 -24.11 -16.59 6.69
N VAL A 512 -23.00 -16.72 7.45
CA VAL A 512 -22.43 -15.58 8.19
C VAL A 512 -21.97 -14.47 7.25
N ALA A 513 -21.28 -14.82 6.17
CA ALA A 513 -20.79 -13.85 5.20
C ALA A 513 -21.94 -13.13 4.49
N GLN A 514 -22.98 -13.83 4.10
CA GLN A 514 -24.18 -13.24 3.48
C GLN A 514 -24.93 -12.32 4.45
N SER A 515 -25.03 -12.70 5.73
CA SER A 515 -25.62 -11.82 6.75
C SER A 515 -24.84 -10.51 6.86
N LEU A 516 -23.51 -10.58 6.92
CA LEU A 516 -22.66 -9.40 6.97
C LEU A 516 -22.75 -8.55 5.69
N ALA A 517 -22.79 -9.18 4.52
CA ALA A 517 -22.92 -8.49 3.24
C ALA A 517 -24.28 -7.77 3.12
N ASN A 518 -25.34 -8.38 3.62
CA ASN A 518 -26.68 -7.78 3.63
C ASN A 518 -26.80 -6.60 4.61
N ASP A 519 -25.97 -6.59 5.65
CA ASP A 519 -25.92 -5.51 6.65
C ASP A 519 -25.08 -4.29 6.18
N VAL A 520 -24.37 -4.41 5.05
CA VAL A 520 -23.61 -3.30 4.48
C VAL A 520 -24.54 -2.37 3.73
N ASP A 521 -24.55 -1.09 4.13
CA ASP A 521 -25.28 -0.05 3.43
C ASP A 521 -24.33 0.89 2.66
N PHE A 522 -24.78 1.36 1.49
CA PHE A 522 -24.05 2.27 0.60
C PHE A 522 -24.96 3.41 0.16
N HIS A 523 -24.38 4.59 -0.02
CA HIS A 523 -25.02 5.70 -0.69
C HIS A 523 -23.97 6.41 -1.57
N THR A 524 -23.90 6.04 -2.83
CA THR A 524 -22.90 6.51 -3.80
C THR A 524 -23.57 7.39 -4.86
N PHE A 525 -23.19 8.64 -4.96
CA PHE A 525 -23.77 9.55 -5.95
C PHE A 525 -22.74 10.47 -6.59
N PRO A 526 -22.91 10.80 -7.89
CA PRO A 526 -22.12 11.82 -8.55
C PRO A 526 -22.66 13.20 -8.17
N PHE A 527 -21.83 14.04 -7.56
CA PHE A 527 -22.16 15.41 -7.26
C PHE A 527 -21.66 16.33 -8.40
N THR A 528 -22.60 16.86 -9.21
CA THR A 528 -22.30 17.58 -10.46
C THR A 528 -22.50 19.10 -10.40
N LYS A 529 -23.02 19.64 -9.29
CA LYS A 529 -23.33 21.08 -9.18
C LYS A 529 -22.08 21.96 -9.17
N PHE A 530 -21.02 21.54 -8.52
CA PHE A 530 -19.70 22.18 -8.52
C PHE A 530 -18.65 21.17 -8.05
N GLY A 531 -17.37 21.51 -8.22
CA GLY A 531 -16.30 20.59 -7.82
C GLY A 531 -15.05 21.34 -7.35
N LYS A 532 -13.95 20.59 -7.26
CA LYS A 532 -12.62 21.03 -6.81
C LYS A 532 -12.15 22.34 -7.48
N GLY A 533 -12.49 22.54 -8.76
CA GLY A 533 -12.12 23.72 -9.52
C GLY A 533 -12.71 25.00 -8.94
N LEU A 534 -14.01 25.01 -8.65
CA LEU A 534 -14.71 26.15 -8.06
C LEU A 534 -14.22 26.40 -6.63
N ILE A 535 -14.09 25.35 -5.82
CA ILE A 535 -13.62 25.47 -4.43
C ILE A 535 -12.21 26.10 -4.39
N LYS A 536 -11.31 25.71 -5.31
CA LYS A 536 -9.98 26.33 -5.44
C LYS A 536 -10.04 27.79 -5.89
N LYS A 537 -10.97 28.17 -6.80
CA LYS A 537 -11.20 29.58 -7.16
C LYS A 537 -11.62 30.42 -5.95
N CYS A 538 -12.36 29.83 -5.02
CA CYS A 538 -12.70 30.42 -3.73
C CYS A 538 -11.53 30.44 -2.71
N ARG A 539 -10.31 30.11 -3.13
CA ARG A 539 -9.08 30.05 -2.30
C ARG A 539 -9.19 29.13 -1.08
N THR A 540 -9.99 28.08 -1.20
CA THR A 540 -10.20 27.08 -0.15
C THR A 540 -9.64 25.73 -0.59
N SER A 541 -9.14 24.94 0.36
CA SER A 541 -8.80 23.55 0.15
C SER A 541 -10.07 22.74 -0.11
N PRO A 542 -10.17 21.99 -1.20
CA PRO A 542 -11.30 21.10 -1.43
C PRO A 542 -11.51 20.11 -0.31
N ASP A 543 -10.43 19.57 0.24
CA ASP A 543 -10.44 18.67 1.38
C ASP A 543 -11.07 19.33 2.62
N ALA A 544 -10.56 20.48 3.04
CA ALA A 544 -11.12 21.23 4.17
C ALA A 544 -12.60 21.59 3.96
N PHE A 545 -12.99 21.96 2.74
CA PHE A 545 -14.38 22.24 2.39
C PHE A 545 -15.29 21.03 2.68
N ILE A 546 -14.86 19.85 2.23
CA ILE A 546 -15.65 18.63 2.38
C ILE A 546 -15.71 18.20 3.84
N GLN A 547 -14.58 18.25 4.56
CA GLN A 547 -14.58 17.92 5.98
C GLN A 547 -15.49 18.84 6.79
N LEU A 548 -15.55 20.13 6.47
CA LEU A 548 -16.49 21.06 7.11
C LEU A 548 -17.95 20.77 6.72
N ALA A 549 -18.21 20.41 5.47
CA ALA A 549 -19.56 20.00 5.04
C ALA A 549 -20.01 18.72 5.76
N LEU A 550 -19.11 17.75 5.97
CA LEU A 550 -19.40 16.53 6.74
C LEU A 550 -19.68 16.83 8.23
N GLN A 551 -18.91 17.74 8.85
CA GLN A 551 -19.18 18.18 10.23
C GLN A 551 -20.55 18.82 10.35
N LEU A 552 -20.94 19.68 9.41
CA LEU A 552 -22.25 20.31 9.37
C LEU A 552 -23.37 19.27 9.18
N ALA A 553 -23.20 18.33 8.24
CA ALA A 553 -24.18 17.28 7.98
C ALA A 553 -24.35 16.36 9.20
N ASN A 554 -23.26 15.93 9.81
CA ASN A 554 -23.31 15.10 11.02
C ASN A 554 -23.98 15.82 12.19
N PHE A 555 -23.69 17.10 12.38
CA PHE A 555 -24.32 17.89 13.45
C PHE A 555 -25.82 18.05 13.22
N ARG A 556 -26.25 18.28 11.97
CA ARG A 556 -27.69 18.35 11.61
C ARG A 556 -28.44 17.05 11.87
N ASP A 557 -27.76 15.92 11.62
CA ASP A 557 -28.36 14.60 11.83
C ASP A 557 -28.40 14.19 13.31
N LYS A 558 -27.31 14.42 14.07
CA LYS A 558 -27.15 13.93 15.45
C LYS A 558 -27.37 14.96 16.54
N GLY A 559 -27.43 16.25 16.22
CA GLY A 559 -27.52 17.34 17.19
C GLY A 559 -26.26 17.55 18.05
N LYS A 560 -25.18 16.81 17.76
CA LYS A 560 -23.90 16.85 18.51
C LYS A 560 -22.70 16.61 17.62
N PHE A 561 -21.54 17.07 18.06
CA PHE A 561 -20.27 16.73 17.45
C PHE A 561 -19.80 15.35 17.88
N CYS A 562 -18.96 14.72 17.08
CA CYS A 562 -18.39 13.40 17.36
C CYS A 562 -16.92 13.34 16.99
N LEU A 563 -16.22 12.36 17.57
CA LEU A 563 -14.86 12.03 17.21
C LEU A 563 -14.80 11.65 15.72
N THR A 564 -14.05 12.42 14.96
CA THR A 564 -13.98 12.27 13.50
C THR A 564 -12.58 11.88 13.06
N TYR A 565 -12.50 10.80 12.30
CA TYR A 565 -11.27 10.29 11.71
C TYR A 565 -11.15 10.70 10.24
N GLU A 566 -10.00 11.21 9.87
CA GLU A 566 -9.57 11.32 8.48
C GLU A 566 -8.16 10.73 8.33
N SER A 567 -7.96 9.95 7.29
CA SER A 567 -6.67 9.32 7.02
C SER A 567 -5.69 10.28 6.37
N SER A 568 -4.52 10.46 6.97
CA SER A 568 -3.39 11.21 6.41
C SER A 568 -2.16 10.31 6.22
N MET A 569 -1.35 10.56 5.20
CA MET A 569 -0.18 9.73 4.91
C MET A 569 1.05 10.15 5.74
N THR A 570 1.85 9.18 6.18
CA THR A 570 3.17 9.41 6.77
C THR A 570 4.32 8.89 5.89
N ARG A 571 4.10 8.76 4.58
CA ARG A 571 5.07 8.23 3.63
C ARG A 571 6.26 9.17 3.33
N LEU A 572 6.29 10.35 3.91
CA LEU A 572 7.50 11.20 3.99
C LEU A 572 8.60 10.53 4.82
N PHE A 573 8.21 9.60 5.69
CA PHE A 573 9.09 8.83 6.55
C PHE A 573 9.25 7.40 6.06
N ARG A 574 10.36 6.77 6.42
CA ARG A 574 10.63 5.38 6.08
C ARG A 574 9.56 4.45 6.66
N GLU A 575 9.03 3.55 5.82
CA GLU A 575 7.94 2.61 6.16
C GLU A 575 6.68 3.28 6.73
N GLY A 576 6.47 4.57 6.42
CA GLY A 576 5.30 5.30 6.87
C GLY A 576 4.01 4.76 6.24
N ARG A 577 2.96 4.63 7.06
CA ARG A 577 1.60 4.26 6.68
C ARG A 577 0.67 5.47 6.81
N THR A 578 -0.21 5.46 7.74
CA THR A 578 -1.20 6.51 7.98
C THR A 578 -1.09 7.12 9.37
N GLU A 579 -1.56 8.35 9.50
CA GLU A 579 -1.82 9.05 10.74
C GLU A 579 -3.25 9.60 10.69
N THR A 580 -3.82 9.98 11.82
CA THR A 580 -5.15 10.55 11.92
C THR A 580 -5.12 12.07 11.87
N VAL A 581 -6.00 12.66 11.07
CA VAL A 581 -6.43 14.05 11.19
C VAL A 581 -7.76 14.04 11.93
N ARG A 582 -7.83 14.68 13.10
CA ARG A 582 -9.05 14.87 13.86
C ARG A 582 -9.77 16.09 13.32
N SER A 583 -10.70 15.88 12.38
CA SER A 583 -11.34 16.96 11.60
C SER A 583 -12.36 17.76 12.40
N CYS A 584 -12.91 17.21 13.52
CA CYS A 584 -13.74 17.98 14.45
C CYS A 584 -12.84 18.81 15.36
N THR A 585 -12.85 20.11 15.18
CA THR A 585 -12.04 21.08 15.92
C THR A 585 -12.92 22.17 16.55
N ILE A 586 -12.39 22.93 17.49
CA ILE A 586 -13.07 24.12 18.04
C ILE A 586 -13.52 25.06 16.91
N GLN A 587 -12.67 25.26 15.90
CA GLN A 587 -12.96 26.16 14.78
C GLN A 587 -14.06 25.59 13.86
N SER A 588 -14.03 24.28 13.58
CA SER A 588 -15.09 23.65 12.78
C SER A 588 -16.43 23.63 13.52
N SER A 589 -16.42 23.38 14.84
CA SER A 589 -17.64 23.42 15.66
C SER A 589 -18.26 24.83 15.75
N ASN A 590 -17.41 25.86 15.89
CA ASN A 590 -17.88 27.26 15.87
C ASN A 590 -18.49 27.63 14.51
N PHE A 591 -17.88 27.23 13.41
CA PHE A 591 -18.46 27.43 12.08
C PHE A 591 -19.82 26.74 11.92
N VAL A 592 -19.91 25.47 12.34
CA VAL A 592 -21.16 24.69 12.26
C VAL A 592 -22.27 25.33 13.09
N ARG A 593 -21.98 25.73 14.34
CA ARG A 593 -22.96 26.45 15.20
C ARG A 593 -23.40 27.76 14.56
N ALA A 594 -22.46 28.54 14.02
CA ALA A 594 -22.81 29.80 13.36
C ALA A 594 -23.74 29.60 12.14
N MET A 595 -23.58 28.49 11.42
CA MET A 595 -24.48 28.12 10.31
C MET A 595 -25.89 27.75 10.82
N GLU A 596 -25.98 27.00 11.92
CA GLU A 596 -27.25 26.58 12.50
C GLU A 596 -27.99 27.74 13.24
N ASP A 597 -27.24 28.62 13.88
CA ASP A 597 -27.76 29.85 14.53
C ASP A 597 -28.10 30.95 13.51
N HIS A 598 -27.94 30.65 12.21
CA HIS A 598 -28.24 31.59 11.11
C HIS A 598 -27.54 32.96 11.22
N LEU A 599 -26.27 32.96 11.66
CA LEU A 599 -25.47 34.18 11.71
C LEU A 599 -25.28 34.77 10.30
N SER A 600 -24.83 36.02 10.24
CA SER A 600 -24.61 36.70 8.96
C SER A 600 -23.64 35.90 8.05
N ALA A 601 -23.88 35.97 6.73
CA ALA A 601 -23.02 35.31 5.76
C ALA A 601 -21.55 35.74 5.89
N SER A 602 -21.28 36.98 6.29
CA SER A 602 -19.93 37.49 6.53
C SER A 602 -19.26 36.82 7.72
N GLU A 603 -19.99 36.59 8.80
CA GLU A 603 -19.48 35.90 10.00
C GLU A 603 -19.25 34.43 9.75
N CYS A 604 -20.23 33.75 9.13
CA CYS A 604 -20.08 32.35 8.71
C CYS A 604 -18.87 32.18 7.80
N LEU A 605 -18.64 33.10 6.84
CA LEU A 605 -17.48 33.01 5.93
C LEU A 605 -16.14 33.20 6.67
N LYS A 606 -16.08 34.10 7.66
CA LYS A 606 -14.87 34.27 8.49
C LYS A 606 -14.55 33.00 9.27
N LEU A 607 -15.56 32.42 9.94
CA LEU A 607 -15.40 31.17 10.71
C LEU A 607 -15.06 29.98 9.80
N PHE A 608 -15.67 29.92 8.60
CA PHE A 608 -15.33 28.91 7.59
C PHE A 608 -13.84 28.96 7.19
N HIS A 609 -13.34 30.15 6.86
CA HIS A 609 -11.93 30.30 6.49
C HIS A 609 -10.98 29.95 7.63
N LEU A 610 -11.33 30.32 8.86
CA LEU A 610 -10.55 29.96 10.05
C LEU A 610 -10.52 28.44 10.23
N ALA A 611 -11.68 27.78 10.17
CA ALA A 611 -11.79 26.33 10.28
C ALA A 611 -11.03 25.60 9.17
N ALA A 612 -11.16 26.06 7.92
CA ALA A 612 -10.44 25.50 6.78
C ALA A 612 -8.91 25.64 6.93
N LYS A 613 -8.42 26.78 7.42
CA LYS A 613 -7.00 27.00 7.70
C LYS A 613 -6.49 26.09 8.82
N THR A 614 -7.27 25.93 9.88
CA THR A 614 -6.95 25.02 11.00
C THR A 614 -6.87 23.59 10.52
N HIS A 615 -7.85 23.13 9.74
CA HIS A 615 -7.87 21.78 9.18
C HIS A 615 -6.61 21.49 8.32
N GLN A 616 -6.26 22.41 7.42
CA GLN A 616 -5.03 22.28 6.62
C GLN A 616 -3.76 22.24 7.49
N HIS A 617 -3.72 23.01 8.56
CA HIS A 617 -2.58 23.02 9.48
C HIS A 617 -2.42 21.67 10.19
N ILE A 618 -3.51 21.11 10.73
CA ILE A 618 -3.51 19.80 11.40
C ILE A 618 -3.15 18.68 10.41
N SER A 619 -3.67 18.72 9.19
CA SER A 619 -3.34 17.76 8.14
C SER A 619 -1.83 17.75 7.83
N ARG A 620 -1.22 18.95 7.69
CA ARG A 620 0.24 19.08 7.48
C ARG A 620 1.05 18.61 8.68
N LEU A 621 0.59 18.87 9.91
CA LEU A 621 1.23 18.36 11.13
C LEU A 621 1.20 16.82 11.16
N SER A 622 0.08 16.20 10.81
CA SER A 622 -0.05 14.75 10.74
C SER A 622 0.92 14.15 9.71
N MET A 623 1.02 14.75 8.52
CA MET A 623 1.99 14.33 7.49
C MET A 623 3.44 14.54 7.93
N ALA A 624 3.72 15.57 8.72
CA ALA A 624 5.05 15.88 9.24
C ALA A 624 5.46 15.04 10.46
N GLY A 625 4.64 14.05 10.85
CA GLY A 625 4.94 13.15 11.97
C GLY A 625 4.63 13.73 13.35
N CYS A 626 3.83 14.80 13.39
CA CYS A 626 3.36 15.42 14.63
C CYS A 626 1.91 15.05 14.98
N GLY A 627 1.35 14.01 14.39
CA GLY A 627 0.05 13.47 14.76
C GLY A 627 0.07 12.82 16.14
N ILE A 628 -1.09 12.71 16.77
CA ILE A 628 -1.20 12.24 18.17
C ILE A 628 -1.69 10.80 18.28
N ASP A 629 -2.50 10.33 17.34
CA ASP A 629 -3.23 9.07 17.50
C ASP A 629 -2.30 7.84 17.43
N ARG A 630 -1.33 7.86 16.53
CA ARG A 630 -0.34 6.77 16.46
C ARG A 630 0.60 6.76 17.66
N HIS A 631 0.88 7.94 18.21
CA HIS A 631 1.67 8.05 19.44
C HIS A 631 0.89 7.48 20.64
N LEU A 632 -0.36 7.89 20.85
CA LEU A 632 -1.26 7.35 21.90
C LEU A 632 -1.44 5.84 21.77
N PHE A 633 -1.66 5.34 20.55
CA PHE A 633 -1.73 3.91 20.27
C PHE A 633 -0.46 3.17 20.68
N CYS A 634 0.72 3.70 20.31
CA CYS A 634 1.98 3.07 20.69
C CYS A 634 2.25 3.12 22.20
N LEU A 635 1.89 4.19 22.89
CA LEU A 635 1.95 4.26 24.36
C LEU A 635 1.05 3.20 25.00
N TYR A 636 -0.15 2.98 24.44
CA TYR A 636 -1.03 1.92 24.90
C TYR A 636 -0.42 0.53 24.69
N VAL A 637 0.15 0.26 23.50
CA VAL A 637 0.84 -1.01 23.24
C VAL A 637 1.95 -1.25 24.27
N VAL A 638 2.77 -0.24 24.56
CA VAL A 638 3.82 -0.34 25.60
C VAL A 638 3.20 -0.62 26.98
N SER A 639 2.10 0.06 27.35
CA SER A 639 1.45 -0.17 28.63
C SER A 639 0.97 -1.63 28.79
N LYS A 640 0.43 -2.22 27.70
CA LYS A 640 0.04 -3.64 27.68
C LYS A 640 1.23 -4.59 27.81
N TYR A 641 2.35 -4.31 27.14
CA TYR A 641 3.58 -5.09 27.26
C TYR A 641 4.15 -5.06 28.69
N LEU A 642 4.06 -3.92 29.35
CA LEU A 642 4.55 -3.76 30.72
C LEU A 642 3.54 -4.23 31.79
N GLY A 643 2.34 -4.64 31.41
CA GLY A 643 1.27 -5.02 32.33
C GLY A 643 0.80 -3.86 33.22
N VAL A 644 0.97 -2.60 32.79
CA VAL A 644 0.55 -1.43 33.57
C VAL A 644 -0.76 -0.87 33.04
N HIS A 645 -1.65 -0.53 33.94
CA HIS A 645 -2.95 0.05 33.63
C HIS A 645 -2.85 1.58 33.59
N SER A 646 -3.48 2.19 32.59
CA SER A 646 -3.61 3.63 32.43
C SER A 646 -5.07 4.00 32.19
N PRO A 647 -5.76 4.60 33.16
CA PRO A 647 -7.15 5.07 32.98
C PRO A 647 -7.27 6.03 31.79
N PHE A 648 -6.34 6.96 31.66
CA PHE A 648 -6.28 7.88 30.53
C PHE A 648 -6.24 7.16 29.17
N LEU A 649 -5.25 6.28 28.95
CA LEU A 649 -5.13 5.58 27.66
C LEU A 649 -6.31 4.65 27.38
N GLN A 650 -6.90 4.07 28.42
CA GLN A 650 -8.09 3.24 28.25
C GLN A 650 -9.28 4.07 27.78
N GLU A 651 -9.53 5.23 28.38
CA GLU A 651 -10.63 6.10 28.02
C GLU A 651 -10.45 6.67 26.61
N VAL A 652 -9.25 7.18 26.30
CA VAL A 652 -8.93 7.72 24.96
C VAL A 652 -9.14 6.72 23.83
N LEU A 653 -8.76 5.44 24.05
CA LEU A 653 -8.83 4.42 22.99
C LEU A 653 -10.16 3.65 22.98
N SER A 654 -11.02 3.85 23.99
CA SER A 654 -12.39 3.32 23.99
C SER A 654 -13.41 4.29 23.35
N GLU A 655 -13.02 5.54 23.14
CA GLU A 655 -13.88 6.54 22.48
C GLU A 655 -14.16 6.11 21.03
N PRO A 656 -15.43 5.96 20.62
CA PRO A 656 -15.75 5.47 19.28
C PRO A 656 -15.54 6.55 18.21
N TRP A 657 -14.98 6.13 17.08
CA TRP A 657 -14.88 6.96 15.87
C TRP A 657 -16.22 6.94 15.13
N SER A 658 -17.12 7.85 15.51
CA SER A 658 -18.49 7.84 14.96
C SER A 658 -18.56 8.37 13.53
N LEU A 659 -17.57 9.15 13.09
CA LEU A 659 -17.43 9.62 11.72
C LEU A 659 -16.03 9.28 11.22
N SER A 660 -15.95 8.30 10.31
CA SER A 660 -14.69 7.90 9.68
C SER A 660 -14.69 8.32 8.22
N THR A 661 -13.67 9.06 7.82
CA THR A 661 -13.57 9.62 6.47
C THR A 661 -12.24 9.22 5.82
N SER A 662 -12.25 9.11 4.49
CA SER A 662 -11.08 8.84 3.69
C SER A 662 -11.19 9.50 2.32
N GLN A 663 -10.07 9.64 1.62
CA GLN A 663 -10.01 10.12 0.25
C GLN A 663 -9.35 9.10 -0.64
N THR A 664 -9.88 8.89 -1.85
CA THR A 664 -9.19 8.16 -2.89
C THR A 664 -8.32 9.12 -3.69
N PRO A 665 -6.99 8.98 -3.64
CA PRO A 665 -6.10 9.85 -4.40
C PRO A 665 -6.22 9.54 -5.89
N LEU A 666 -6.46 10.58 -6.70
CA LEU A 666 -6.46 10.53 -8.16
C LEU A 666 -5.14 11.06 -8.73
N GLN A 667 -4.91 10.76 -10.01
CA GLN A 667 -3.73 11.20 -10.76
C GLN A 667 -2.42 10.77 -10.10
N GLN A 668 -2.36 9.50 -9.67
CA GLN A 668 -1.15 8.88 -9.16
C GLN A 668 -0.13 8.60 -10.28
N VAL A 669 -0.60 8.55 -11.53
CA VAL A 669 0.21 8.41 -12.74
C VAL A 669 -0.11 9.54 -13.73
N GLU A 670 0.87 9.96 -14.51
CA GLU A 670 0.72 10.99 -15.56
C GLU A 670 0.12 10.42 -16.86
N LEU A 671 -0.71 9.39 -16.78
CA LEU A 671 -1.25 8.69 -17.96
C LEU A 671 -2.67 9.15 -18.34
N PHE A 672 -3.36 9.85 -17.43
CA PHE A 672 -4.70 10.37 -17.64
C PHE A 672 -4.69 11.89 -17.74
N ASP A 673 -5.23 12.39 -18.82
CA ASP A 673 -5.58 13.80 -18.98
C ASP A 673 -7.07 14.00 -18.66
N LEU A 674 -7.38 14.02 -17.37
CA LEU A 674 -8.75 14.21 -16.89
C LEU A 674 -9.29 15.64 -17.11
N LEU A 675 -8.43 16.59 -17.52
CA LEU A 675 -8.89 17.94 -17.89
C LEU A 675 -9.59 17.92 -19.25
N ASN A 676 -9.01 17.22 -20.22
CA ASN A 676 -9.57 17.12 -21.57
C ASN A 676 -10.47 15.88 -21.73
N HIS A 677 -10.34 14.89 -20.85
CA HIS A 677 -11.04 13.61 -20.89
C HIS A 677 -11.63 13.22 -19.54
N PRO A 678 -12.62 14.00 -19.01
CA PRO A 678 -13.23 13.74 -17.71
C PRO A 678 -14.02 12.43 -17.66
N GLU A 679 -14.39 11.86 -18.80
CA GLU A 679 -15.09 10.59 -18.92
C GLU A 679 -14.28 9.40 -18.40
N TYR A 680 -12.95 9.49 -18.34
CA TYR A 680 -12.07 8.46 -17.79
C TYR A 680 -11.88 8.56 -16.27
N ILE A 681 -12.85 9.10 -15.57
CA ILE A 681 -12.83 9.14 -14.12
C ILE A 681 -13.16 7.78 -13.53
N SER A 682 -12.35 7.33 -12.57
CA SER A 682 -12.59 6.14 -11.77
C SER A 682 -12.75 6.53 -10.29
N CYS A 683 -13.28 5.66 -9.48
CA CYS A 683 -13.42 5.87 -8.04
C CYS A 683 -13.09 4.59 -7.28
N GLY A 684 -13.23 4.63 -5.97
CA GLY A 684 -13.02 3.48 -5.14
C GLY A 684 -13.47 3.73 -3.70
N GLY A 685 -13.46 2.71 -2.88
CA GLY A 685 -13.94 2.82 -1.53
C GLY A 685 -13.65 1.65 -0.62
N GLY A 686 -14.05 1.84 0.61
CA GLY A 686 -14.00 0.83 1.63
C GLY A 686 -15.16 1.00 2.60
N PHE A 687 -15.27 0.07 3.51
CA PHE A 687 -16.25 0.07 4.57
C PHE A 687 -15.54 -0.06 5.92
N GLY A 688 -16.13 0.51 6.98
CA GLY A 688 -15.70 0.34 8.35
C GLY A 688 -16.86 -0.19 9.20
N PRO A 689 -16.62 -1.08 10.16
CA PRO A 689 -17.66 -1.58 11.03
C PRO A 689 -18.21 -0.45 11.90
N VAL A 690 -19.52 -0.49 12.12
CA VAL A 690 -20.24 0.43 13.01
C VAL A 690 -20.73 -0.38 14.22
N SER A 691 -20.52 0.10 15.45
CA SER A 691 -21.09 -0.52 16.62
C SER A 691 -22.58 -0.19 16.76
N ASP A 692 -23.36 -1.11 17.31
CA ASP A 692 -24.82 -0.96 17.50
C ASP A 692 -25.23 0.27 18.32
N GLN A 693 -24.30 0.89 19.05
CA GLN A 693 -24.54 2.08 19.85
C GLN A 693 -24.23 3.39 19.14
N VAL A 694 -23.63 3.35 17.95
CA VAL A 694 -23.20 4.55 17.22
C VAL A 694 -23.64 4.44 15.78
N ALA A 695 -24.73 5.08 15.45
CA ALA A 695 -25.22 5.18 14.09
C ALA A 695 -24.23 5.92 13.20
N SER A 696 -23.91 5.33 12.08
CA SER A 696 -23.25 5.86 10.89
C SER A 696 -21.75 6.15 11.00
N SER A 697 -20.89 5.21 10.58
CA SER A 697 -19.61 5.60 10.00
C SER A 697 -19.83 5.98 8.54
N PHE A 698 -19.60 7.25 8.21
CA PHE A 698 -19.54 7.70 6.84
C PHE A 698 -18.10 7.48 6.34
N CYS A 699 -17.93 6.60 5.36
CA CYS A 699 -16.71 6.57 4.59
C CYS A 699 -16.92 7.45 3.36
N VAL A 700 -16.37 8.66 3.36
CA VAL A 700 -16.33 9.47 2.13
C VAL A 700 -15.25 8.91 1.24
N VAL A 701 -15.69 8.23 0.23
CA VAL A 701 -14.88 7.33 -0.54
C VAL A 701 -14.21 7.97 -1.74
N SER A 702 -14.70 9.06 -2.23
CA SER A 702 -14.05 9.70 -3.37
C SER A 702 -14.57 11.09 -3.59
N VAL A 703 -13.69 12.05 -3.49
CA VAL A 703 -13.91 13.37 -4.07
C VAL A 703 -13.26 13.37 -5.43
N ASN A 704 -13.95 12.81 -6.39
CA ASN A 704 -13.48 12.81 -7.74
C ASN A 704 -13.82 14.13 -8.42
N TYR A 705 -12.90 14.57 -9.25
CA TYR A 705 -12.90 15.83 -9.93
C TYR A 705 -13.45 15.67 -11.34
N VAL A 706 -14.51 16.41 -11.66
CA VAL A 706 -14.81 16.81 -13.03
C VAL A 706 -14.56 18.31 -13.12
N PRO A 707 -13.70 18.78 -14.00
CA PRO A 707 -13.56 20.20 -14.23
C PRO A 707 -14.79 20.72 -14.95
N PHE A 708 -15.55 21.59 -14.34
CA PHE A 708 -16.44 22.53 -15.00
C PHE A 708 -15.92 23.93 -14.80
#